data_1450e5312552be44af45aebe2a759526
#
_entry.id   1450e5312552be44af45aebe2a759526
#
_cell.length_a   1.000
_cell.length_b   1.000
_cell.length_c   1.000
_cell.angle_alpha   90.00
_cell.angle_beta   90.00
_cell.angle_gamma   90.00
#
_symmetry.space_group_name_H-M   'P 1'
#
loop_
_entity.id
_entity.type
_entity.pdbx_description
1 polymer ?
#
loop_
_entity_poly.entity_id
_entity_poly.type
_entity_poly.pdbx_seq_one_letter_code
_entity_poly.pdbx_strand_id
1 'polypeptide(L)'
;SVPLHDAQGGFLGLVAAGLTVERVNDMFTDRMPLVLGGAAAALALTAGGTALVSRRLRRQTRGLGPAEITRMYEHHDAVLHAVREGILIIGDDGTVLLSNDEARRLLGVPGLDGRAIAELGLDPGLASLLQSDRPASDEVHTAGERLVAVNKRPTAPYGSAGSVVTLRDSTELQALAGRAAVTRRRLNLLYEAGLRIGTTLDIARTADELAEVGTPRFADIVTVDLLDAVLTGEEPSRNRTRMRRVAARWAPGTDAPPLHPTGDMIEFGPTTPMATALTSGRAVRRADLTAGDDWRAQDPDRARGLLSAGVHSLISVPLQARGVVLGLASFWRGPESPPFEEEDVSFAEELAARAAVAIDNARRYTREHTMAVTLQRSLLPGGLPEQGALEAAYRYLPAQAGVGGDWFDVIALPGARVALVVGDVVGHGLYAAATMGRLRTAVHNFSGLDLPPDEMLGHLDDLVSSIDRDRSAHDDDPDAAQITGATCLYAVYDPVSGRVTIARAGHLGPALVTPDGNVSFPDVPVSLPLGLNGSLPIESVDLVLPEGSRLVFYTDGLVEDRSRDLDAGLRMLASALFAAGPDADPEHTCETVIEAMVGPTSSDDIALLVARTHVVDADRVAVWDVPPDPAAVAAVRARSARQLAEWGLGDIAFNAELILSELVTNAIRYGSAPIQVRLIHDRRLICEVSDAGSTAPHLRRAATTDEGGRGLFLVAKFAARWGTRYTAQGKVIWAELPLQEGSGPSDEDIADTLLDQWDDAETWKRPGSAAASLPTADRHTA
;
A
#
# COMPACT_ATOMS: atom_id res chain seq x y z
N SER A 1 12.34 -12.93 -26.18
CA SER A 1 13.37 -13.78 -25.58
C SER A 1 13.06 -15.24 -25.88
N VAL A 2 14.04 -15.95 -26.32
CA VAL A 2 13.91 -17.38 -26.62
C VAL A 2 14.83 -18.11 -25.64
N PRO A 3 14.33 -19.10 -24.90
CA PRO A 3 15.18 -19.88 -24.00
C PRO A 3 16.09 -20.80 -24.84
N LEU A 4 17.36 -20.85 -24.46
CA LEU A 4 18.32 -21.79 -25.00
C LEU A 4 18.47 -22.96 -24.03
N HIS A 5 18.37 -24.16 -24.59
CA HIS A 5 18.55 -25.41 -23.86
C HIS A 5 19.75 -26.16 -24.46
N ASP A 6 20.47 -26.89 -23.63
CA ASP A 6 21.52 -27.79 -24.11
C ASP A 6 20.93 -29.05 -24.77
N ALA A 7 21.77 -29.89 -25.32
CA ALA A 7 21.34 -31.12 -25.99
C ALA A 7 20.69 -32.17 -25.04
N GLN A 8 20.65 -31.90 -23.75
CA GLN A 8 20.06 -32.76 -22.72
C GLN A 8 18.84 -32.08 -22.02
N GLY A 9 18.40 -30.91 -22.54
CA GLY A 9 17.22 -30.20 -22.04
C GLY A 9 17.49 -29.22 -20.88
N GLY A 10 18.75 -29.03 -20.48
CA GLY A 10 19.14 -28.13 -19.43
C GLY A 10 19.09 -26.65 -19.90
N PHE A 11 18.55 -25.79 -19.06
CA PHE A 11 18.42 -24.36 -19.36
C PHE A 11 19.79 -23.66 -19.33
N LEU A 12 20.25 -23.14 -20.47
CA LEU A 12 21.54 -22.47 -20.65
C LEU A 12 21.44 -20.94 -20.54
N GLY A 13 20.25 -20.39 -20.71
CA GLY A 13 20.06 -18.96 -20.64
C GLY A 13 18.94 -18.44 -21.55
N LEU A 14 18.74 -17.17 -21.51
CA LEU A 14 17.78 -16.46 -22.35
C LEU A 14 18.51 -15.56 -23.35
N VAL A 15 18.24 -15.75 -24.63
CA VAL A 15 18.61 -14.76 -25.64
C VAL A 15 17.44 -13.84 -25.85
N ALA A 16 17.59 -12.60 -25.45
CA ALA A 16 16.64 -11.56 -25.73
C ALA A 16 17.25 -10.56 -26.72
N ALA A 17 16.59 -10.38 -27.84
CA ALA A 17 16.89 -9.27 -28.73
C ALA A 17 15.91 -8.14 -28.44
N GLY A 18 16.40 -7.05 -27.97
CA GLY A 18 15.65 -5.81 -27.78
C GLY A 18 16.17 -4.76 -28.74
N LEU A 19 15.26 -4.07 -29.42
CA LEU A 19 15.60 -2.87 -30.16
C LEU A 19 15.58 -1.69 -29.17
N THR A 20 16.70 -1.03 -29.01
CA THR A 20 16.80 0.20 -28.23
C THR A 20 16.14 1.35 -28.98
N VAL A 21 15.56 2.29 -28.25
CA VAL A 21 14.92 3.51 -28.79
C VAL A 21 15.93 4.30 -29.66
N GLU A 22 17.21 4.24 -29.34
CA GLU A 22 18.28 4.84 -30.16
C GLU A 22 18.33 4.26 -31.57
N ARG A 23 18.19 2.95 -31.73
CA ARG A 23 18.28 2.29 -33.03
C ARG A 23 17.05 2.54 -33.92
N VAL A 24 15.91 2.83 -33.32
CA VAL A 24 14.70 3.26 -34.03
C VAL A 24 14.87 4.72 -34.48
N ASN A 25 15.46 5.56 -33.66
CA ASN A 25 15.73 6.96 -33.98
C ASN A 25 16.79 7.11 -35.09
N ASP A 26 17.83 6.28 -35.08
CA ASP A 26 18.88 6.25 -36.11
C ASP A 26 18.32 5.80 -37.47
N MET A 27 17.35 4.86 -37.48
CA MET A 27 16.71 4.41 -38.72
C MET A 27 15.78 5.47 -39.30
N PHE A 28 15.23 6.38 -38.47
CA PHE A 28 14.45 7.53 -38.96
C PHE A 28 15.35 8.65 -39.47
N THR A 29 16.49 8.90 -38.80
CA THR A 29 17.43 9.97 -39.20
C THR A 29 18.17 9.64 -40.50
N ASP A 30 18.49 8.37 -40.74
CA ASP A 30 19.19 7.93 -41.97
C ASP A 30 18.31 7.96 -43.22
N ARG A 31 16.98 7.83 -43.07
CA ARG A 31 16.06 7.84 -44.22
C ARG A 31 15.46 9.21 -44.54
N MET A 32 15.50 10.14 -43.60
CA MET A 32 14.99 11.52 -43.80
C MET A 32 15.68 12.26 -44.97
N PRO A 33 17.00 12.19 -45.15
CA PRO A 33 17.66 12.86 -46.26
C PRO A 33 17.22 12.32 -47.63
N LEU A 34 16.88 11.04 -47.69
CA LEU A 34 16.48 10.38 -48.93
C LEU A 34 15.06 10.79 -49.37
N VAL A 35 14.15 10.98 -48.43
CA VAL A 35 12.78 11.43 -48.65
C VAL A 35 12.77 12.94 -49.03
N LEU A 36 13.56 13.75 -48.33
CA LEU A 36 13.70 15.18 -48.64
C LEU A 36 14.45 15.40 -49.95
N GLY A 37 15.44 14.58 -50.27
CA GLY A 37 16.14 14.61 -51.56
C GLY A 37 15.24 14.21 -52.71
N GLY A 38 14.36 13.22 -52.55
CA GLY A 38 13.38 12.81 -53.54
C GLY A 38 12.33 13.91 -53.84
N ALA A 39 11.86 14.58 -52.80
CA ALA A 39 10.91 15.70 -52.92
C ALA A 39 11.55 16.93 -53.61
N ALA A 40 12.80 17.24 -53.28
CA ALA A 40 13.55 18.34 -53.91
C ALA A 40 13.86 18.05 -55.39
N ALA A 41 14.20 16.80 -55.74
CA ALA A 41 14.44 16.38 -57.10
C ALA A 41 13.16 16.41 -57.97
N ALA A 42 12.02 15.99 -57.38
CA ALA A 42 10.72 16.09 -58.05
C ALA A 42 10.30 17.57 -58.32
N LEU A 43 10.56 18.49 -57.36
CA LEU A 43 10.33 19.91 -57.52
C LEU A 43 11.26 20.55 -58.55
N ALA A 44 12.50 20.15 -58.64
CA ALA A 44 13.46 20.64 -59.62
C ALA A 44 13.11 20.17 -61.04
N LEU A 45 12.65 18.93 -61.21
CA LEU A 45 12.22 18.37 -62.49
C LEU A 45 10.93 19.02 -62.99
N THR A 46 9.98 19.32 -62.10
CA THR A 46 8.75 20.03 -62.50
C THR A 46 9.00 21.50 -62.86
N ALA A 47 9.87 22.19 -62.12
CA ALA A 47 10.25 23.58 -62.45
C ALA A 47 11.05 23.68 -63.74
N GLY A 48 11.95 22.73 -64.01
CA GLY A 48 12.72 22.67 -65.27
C GLY A 48 11.86 22.32 -66.48
N GLY A 49 10.91 21.40 -66.33
CA GLY A 49 9.93 21.06 -67.36
C GLY A 49 9.03 22.23 -67.75
N THR A 50 8.59 22.98 -66.69
CA THR A 50 7.70 24.17 -66.95
C THR A 50 8.44 25.29 -67.63
N ALA A 51 9.73 25.51 -67.33
CA ALA A 51 10.55 26.55 -68.00
C ALA A 51 10.86 26.22 -69.49
N LEU A 52 11.06 24.93 -69.83
CA LEU A 52 11.32 24.46 -71.14
C LEU A 52 10.07 24.56 -72.03
N VAL A 53 8.93 24.19 -71.53
CA VAL A 53 7.63 24.33 -72.26
C VAL A 53 7.28 25.81 -72.50
N SER A 54 7.50 26.67 -71.49
CA SER A 54 7.27 28.12 -71.64
C SER A 54 8.21 28.76 -72.68
N ARG A 55 9.45 28.32 -72.77
CA ARG A 55 10.37 28.83 -73.85
C ARG A 55 10.01 28.35 -75.24
N ARG A 56 9.50 27.15 -75.40
CA ARG A 56 9.13 26.53 -76.64
C ARG A 56 7.85 27.17 -77.22
N LEU A 57 6.85 27.45 -76.36
CA LEU A 57 5.63 28.16 -76.72
C LEU A 57 5.89 29.61 -77.23
N ARG A 58 6.83 30.33 -76.60
CA ARG A 58 7.19 31.71 -77.03
C ARG A 58 7.89 31.76 -78.38
N ARG A 59 8.48 30.64 -78.84
CA ARG A 59 9.09 30.57 -80.14
C ARG A 59 8.09 30.18 -81.25
N GLN A 60 6.97 29.53 -80.92
CA GLN A 60 6.02 29.02 -81.88
C GLN A 60 4.88 30.00 -82.19
N THR A 61 4.65 31.05 -81.38
CA THR A 61 3.58 32.04 -81.63
C THR A 61 3.96 33.19 -82.61
N ARG A 62 5.12 33.16 -83.24
CA ARG A 62 5.57 34.19 -84.21
C ARG A 62 5.37 33.79 -85.64
N GLY A 63 4.31 33.02 -85.98
CA GLY A 63 4.07 32.73 -87.43
C GLY A 63 2.86 31.84 -87.75
N LEU A 64 1.85 31.80 -86.84
CA LEU A 64 0.70 30.94 -87.04
C LEU A 64 -0.43 31.64 -87.91
N GLY A 65 -0.90 30.94 -88.95
CA GLY A 65 -2.01 31.33 -89.78
C GLY A 65 -3.38 31.19 -89.08
N PRO A 66 -4.46 31.76 -89.67
CA PRO A 66 -5.82 31.81 -89.11
C PRO A 66 -6.38 30.43 -88.69
N ALA A 67 -6.06 29.35 -89.40
CA ALA A 67 -6.54 27.99 -89.14
C ALA A 67 -5.90 27.36 -87.89
N GLU A 68 -4.68 27.77 -87.52
CA GLU A 68 -4.01 27.33 -86.29
C GLU A 68 -4.51 28.09 -85.08
N ILE A 69 -4.91 29.36 -85.25
CA ILE A 69 -5.53 30.17 -84.19
C ILE A 69 -6.90 29.59 -83.83
N THR A 70 -7.71 29.20 -84.80
CA THR A 70 -9.02 28.56 -84.54
C THR A 70 -8.85 27.22 -83.86
N ARG A 71 -7.90 26.40 -84.32
CA ARG A 71 -7.58 25.12 -83.67
C ARG A 71 -6.99 25.33 -82.29
N MET A 72 -6.24 26.38 -82.04
CA MET A 72 -5.71 26.76 -80.78
C MET A 72 -6.82 27.24 -79.82
N TYR A 73 -7.81 27.99 -80.31
CA TYR A 73 -9.00 28.39 -79.56
C TYR A 73 -9.85 27.17 -79.14
N GLU A 74 -10.12 26.27 -80.09
CA GLU A 74 -10.87 25.03 -79.84
C GLU A 74 -10.12 24.15 -78.85
N HIS A 75 -8.79 24.12 -78.92
CA HIS A 75 -7.97 23.38 -78.04
C HIS A 75 -7.90 24.02 -76.63
N HIS A 76 -7.83 25.37 -76.57
CA HIS A 76 -7.89 26.09 -75.30
C HIS A 76 -9.26 25.92 -74.60
N ASP A 77 -10.34 26.01 -75.41
CA ASP A 77 -11.70 25.84 -74.92
C ASP A 77 -11.89 24.39 -74.36
N ALA A 78 -11.46 23.40 -75.14
CA ALA A 78 -11.49 22.00 -74.69
C ALA A 78 -10.64 21.72 -73.40
N VAL A 79 -9.49 22.38 -73.33
CA VAL A 79 -8.63 22.27 -72.12
C VAL A 79 -9.28 22.95 -70.90
N LEU A 80 -9.85 24.13 -71.10
CA LEU A 80 -10.54 24.85 -70.06
C LEU A 80 -11.73 24.06 -69.47
N HIS A 81 -12.47 23.36 -70.36
CA HIS A 81 -13.62 22.53 -69.93
C HIS A 81 -13.25 21.14 -69.45
N ALA A 82 -12.03 20.66 -69.77
CA ALA A 82 -11.51 19.36 -69.24
C ALA A 82 -10.87 19.42 -67.85
N VAL A 83 -10.50 20.61 -67.38
CA VAL A 83 -9.88 20.82 -66.07
C VAL A 83 -10.94 20.68 -64.98
N ARG A 84 -10.65 19.86 -63.96
CA ARG A 84 -11.51 19.65 -62.81
C ARG A 84 -11.45 20.79 -61.79
N GLU A 85 -10.82 21.90 -62.12
CA GLU A 85 -10.81 23.13 -61.32
C GLU A 85 -11.66 24.17 -61.97
N GLY A 86 -12.46 24.90 -61.23
CA GLY A 86 -13.19 26.04 -61.67
C GLY A 86 -12.24 27.16 -62.08
N ILE A 87 -12.33 27.66 -63.32
CA ILE A 87 -11.49 28.77 -63.77
C ILE A 87 -12.40 29.96 -64.08
N LEU A 88 -12.01 31.11 -63.50
CA LEU A 88 -12.63 32.40 -63.79
C LEU A 88 -11.57 33.38 -64.28
N ILE A 89 -11.86 34.17 -65.31
CA ILE A 89 -11.09 35.33 -65.64
C ILE A 89 -11.99 36.55 -65.40
N ILE A 90 -11.47 37.45 -64.53
CA ILE A 90 -12.20 38.64 -64.08
C ILE A 90 -11.50 39.86 -64.64
N GLY A 91 -12.26 40.74 -65.31
CA GLY A 91 -11.77 42.03 -65.80
C GLY A 91 -11.57 43.06 -64.71
N ASP A 92 -10.87 44.16 -64.99
CA ASP A 92 -10.64 45.29 -64.09
C ASP A 92 -11.91 45.95 -63.57
N ASP A 93 -12.99 45.85 -64.36
CA ASP A 93 -14.32 46.36 -64.01
C ASP A 93 -15.09 45.39 -63.06
N GLY A 94 -14.47 44.26 -62.65
CA GLY A 94 -15.11 43.24 -61.82
C GLY A 94 -16.12 42.37 -62.55
N THR A 95 -16.12 42.37 -63.91
CA THR A 95 -16.97 41.46 -64.68
C THR A 95 -16.26 40.15 -64.97
N VAL A 96 -17.01 39.04 -65.03
CA VAL A 96 -16.47 37.73 -65.39
C VAL A 96 -16.33 37.71 -66.94
N LEU A 97 -15.10 37.65 -67.40
CA LEU A 97 -14.81 37.61 -68.86
C LEU A 97 -14.91 36.18 -69.42
N LEU A 98 -14.58 35.17 -68.54
CA LEU A 98 -14.61 33.75 -68.90
C LEU A 98 -14.82 32.88 -67.68
N SER A 99 -15.66 31.89 -67.82
CA SER A 99 -15.81 30.84 -66.81
C SER A 99 -15.90 29.47 -67.48
N ASN A 100 -15.27 28.46 -66.90
CA ASN A 100 -15.44 27.06 -67.28
C ASN A 100 -16.65 26.40 -66.58
N ASP A 101 -17.06 25.21 -67.04
CA ASP A 101 -18.22 24.49 -66.51
C ASP A 101 -18.06 24.19 -65.02
N GLU A 102 -16.84 23.88 -64.60
CA GLU A 102 -16.55 23.57 -63.21
C GLU A 102 -16.68 24.78 -62.25
N ALA A 103 -16.32 26.00 -62.79
CA ALA A 103 -16.55 27.23 -62.00
C ALA A 103 -18.06 27.48 -61.80
N ARG A 104 -18.87 27.27 -62.86
CA ARG A 104 -20.35 27.39 -62.78
C ARG A 104 -20.93 26.38 -61.77
N ARG A 105 -20.44 25.15 -61.82
CA ARG A 105 -20.85 24.09 -60.88
C ARG A 105 -20.47 24.38 -59.39
N LEU A 106 -19.25 24.85 -59.21
CA LEU A 106 -18.73 25.13 -57.84
C LEU A 106 -19.41 26.34 -57.19
N LEU A 107 -19.69 27.39 -58.01
CA LEU A 107 -20.36 28.60 -57.49
C LEU A 107 -21.89 28.46 -57.48
N GLY A 108 -22.44 27.44 -58.11
CA GLY A 108 -23.89 27.20 -58.17
C GLY A 108 -24.65 28.26 -58.97
N VAL A 109 -23.97 29.04 -59.82
CA VAL A 109 -24.57 30.13 -60.59
C VAL A 109 -24.47 29.81 -62.08
N PRO A 110 -25.60 29.65 -62.82
CA PRO A 110 -25.58 29.46 -64.24
C PRO A 110 -25.35 30.79 -64.91
N GLY A 111 -24.54 30.83 -66.04
CA GLY A 111 -24.31 31.99 -66.83
C GLY A 111 -23.50 33.09 -66.11
N LEU A 112 -22.26 32.80 -65.82
CA LEU A 112 -21.33 33.72 -65.13
C LEU A 112 -20.75 34.78 -66.06
N ASP A 113 -20.50 34.40 -67.35
CA ASP A 113 -19.79 35.24 -68.32
C ASP A 113 -20.56 36.52 -68.64
N GLY A 114 -19.86 37.63 -68.57
CA GLY A 114 -20.42 38.97 -68.87
C GLY A 114 -21.17 39.61 -67.69
N ARG A 115 -21.25 38.96 -66.51
CA ARG A 115 -21.91 39.50 -65.32
C ARG A 115 -20.89 40.04 -64.30
N ALA A 116 -21.31 41.11 -63.64
CA ALA A 116 -20.47 41.62 -62.49
C ALA A 116 -20.54 40.70 -61.27
N ILE A 117 -19.42 40.48 -60.58
CA ILE A 117 -19.33 39.61 -59.39
C ILE A 117 -20.33 40.06 -58.33
N ALA A 118 -20.58 41.36 -58.18
CA ALA A 118 -21.57 41.91 -57.25
C ALA A 118 -22.99 41.41 -57.45
N GLU A 119 -23.34 41.00 -58.70
CA GLU A 119 -24.69 40.56 -59.12
C GLU A 119 -24.89 39.06 -59.05
N LEU A 120 -23.82 38.30 -58.66
CA LEU A 120 -23.84 36.84 -58.70
C LEU A 120 -24.43 36.21 -57.43
N GLY A 121 -24.70 37.02 -56.42
CA GLY A 121 -25.25 36.51 -55.11
C GLY A 121 -24.34 35.56 -54.39
N LEU A 122 -23.03 35.70 -54.53
CA LEU A 122 -22.02 34.89 -53.87
C LEU A 122 -21.92 35.25 -52.38
N ASP A 123 -21.35 34.33 -51.58
CA ASP A 123 -20.99 34.59 -50.18
C ASP A 123 -20.19 35.91 -50.07
N PRO A 124 -20.48 36.79 -49.09
CA PRO A 124 -19.82 38.08 -48.95
C PRO A 124 -18.30 38.01 -48.88
N GLY A 125 -17.75 37.01 -48.24
CA GLY A 125 -16.29 36.81 -48.13
C GLY A 125 -15.67 36.44 -49.49
N LEU A 126 -16.30 35.53 -50.23
CA LEU A 126 -15.88 35.15 -51.57
C LEU A 126 -16.03 36.31 -52.55
N ALA A 127 -17.17 36.98 -52.55
CA ALA A 127 -17.40 38.15 -53.41
C ALA A 127 -16.37 39.24 -53.16
N SER A 128 -16.07 39.59 -51.91
CA SER A 128 -15.05 40.58 -51.57
C SER A 128 -13.65 40.20 -52.04
N LEU A 129 -13.27 38.92 -51.95
CA LEU A 129 -12.00 38.42 -52.45
C LEU A 129 -11.92 38.52 -53.97
N LEU A 130 -12.97 38.10 -54.68
CA LEU A 130 -13.01 38.16 -56.15
C LEU A 130 -12.94 39.55 -56.68
N GLN A 131 -13.54 40.53 -55.99
CA GLN A 131 -13.52 41.97 -56.37
C GLN A 131 -12.23 42.70 -55.98
N SER A 132 -11.49 42.21 -54.99
CA SER A 132 -10.26 42.88 -54.54
C SER A 132 -9.12 42.70 -55.55
N ASP A 133 -8.14 43.62 -55.55
CA ASP A 133 -6.89 43.45 -56.32
C ASP A 133 -5.87 42.56 -55.60
N ARG A 134 -6.22 42.03 -54.45
CA ARG A 134 -5.35 41.20 -53.61
C ARG A 134 -5.16 39.82 -54.19
N PRO A 135 -3.91 39.33 -54.38
CA PRO A 135 -3.69 37.95 -54.74
C PRO A 135 -4.09 37.03 -53.58
N ALA A 136 -4.61 35.86 -53.87
CA ALA A 136 -4.95 34.81 -52.93
C ALA A 136 -4.30 33.51 -53.30
N SER A 137 -3.96 32.68 -52.30
CA SER A 137 -3.39 31.36 -52.51
C SER A 137 -4.02 30.39 -51.53
N ASP A 138 -4.82 29.45 -52.07
CA ASP A 138 -5.55 28.41 -51.32
C ASP A 138 -6.43 28.97 -50.17
N GLU A 139 -6.97 30.20 -50.34
CA GLU A 139 -7.92 30.75 -49.37
C GLU A 139 -9.27 30.06 -49.49
N VAL A 140 -9.77 29.54 -48.35
CA VAL A 140 -11.01 28.76 -48.32
C VAL A 140 -12.20 29.68 -48.01
N HIS A 141 -13.21 29.66 -48.91
CA HIS A 141 -14.44 30.40 -48.75
C HIS A 141 -15.65 29.49 -48.95
N THR A 142 -16.79 29.92 -48.43
CA THR A 142 -18.07 29.25 -48.68
C THR A 142 -18.65 29.63 -50.05
N ALA A 143 -19.15 28.64 -50.76
CA ALA A 143 -19.92 28.80 -52.01
C ALA A 143 -21.17 27.91 -51.92
N GLY A 144 -22.27 28.46 -51.37
CA GLY A 144 -23.46 27.71 -51.02
C GLY A 144 -23.14 26.66 -49.91
N GLU A 145 -23.39 25.40 -50.20
CA GLU A 145 -23.09 24.29 -49.27
C GLU A 145 -21.64 23.76 -49.39
N ARG A 146 -20.81 24.35 -50.24
CA ARG A 146 -19.44 23.89 -50.53
C ARG A 146 -18.39 24.83 -49.97
N LEU A 147 -17.24 24.26 -49.64
CA LEU A 147 -16.01 25.00 -49.33
C LEU A 147 -15.11 24.98 -50.56
N VAL A 148 -14.79 26.15 -51.11
CA VAL A 148 -13.93 26.29 -52.27
C VAL A 148 -12.60 26.96 -51.88
N ALA A 149 -11.48 26.32 -52.24
CA ALA A 149 -10.17 26.93 -52.17
C ALA A 149 -9.97 27.82 -53.43
N VAL A 150 -9.62 29.07 -53.17
CA VAL A 150 -9.51 30.13 -54.17
C VAL A 150 -8.05 30.54 -54.33
N ASN A 151 -7.56 30.42 -55.58
CA ASN A 151 -6.29 31.02 -55.94
C ASN A 151 -6.56 32.15 -56.93
N LYS A 152 -6.12 33.37 -56.62
CA LYS A 152 -6.28 34.57 -57.45
C LYS A 152 -4.94 35.19 -57.79
N ARG A 153 -4.71 35.39 -59.10
CA ARG A 153 -3.48 36.05 -59.59
C ARG A 153 -3.83 37.12 -60.65
N PRO A 154 -3.21 38.29 -60.53
CA PRO A 154 -3.40 39.34 -61.59
C PRO A 154 -2.80 38.90 -62.93
N THR A 155 -3.42 39.29 -64.05
CA THR A 155 -2.99 38.93 -65.38
C THR A 155 -1.94 39.88 -66.00
N ALA A 156 -1.57 40.96 -65.30
CA ALA A 156 -0.48 41.85 -65.76
C ALA A 156 0.90 41.14 -65.71
N PRO A 157 1.70 41.20 -66.82
CA PRO A 157 1.90 42.29 -67.76
C PRO A 157 1.57 41.97 -69.27
N TYR A 158 0.66 41.13 -69.60
CA TYR A 158 0.41 40.69 -70.96
C TYR A 158 -0.95 41.16 -71.49
N GLY A 159 -1.28 42.43 -71.40
CA GLY A 159 -2.16 43.11 -72.35
C GLY A 159 -3.62 43.37 -71.97
N SER A 160 -4.23 42.83 -71.00
CA SER A 160 -5.50 43.29 -70.41
C SER A 160 -5.46 43.20 -68.95
N ALA A 161 -5.73 44.30 -68.25
CA ALA A 161 -5.80 44.30 -66.80
C ALA A 161 -6.95 43.37 -66.34
N GLY A 162 -6.71 42.56 -65.31
CA GLY A 162 -7.70 41.61 -64.83
C GLY A 162 -7.05 40.55 -63.93
N SER A 163 -7.79 39.58 -63.47
CA SER A 163 -7.29 38.51 -62.66
C SER A 163 -7.77 37.12 -63.09
N VAL A 164 -6.90 36.11 -62.98
CA VAL A 164 -7.26 34.67 -63.11
C VAL A 164 -7.49 34.09 -61.74
N VAL A 165 -8.63 33.44 -61.60
CA VAL A 165 -9.01 32.77 -60.33
C VAL A 165 -9.23 31.30 -60.67
N THR A 166 -8.62 30.44 -59.88
CA THR A 166 -8.93 29.01 -59.84
C THR A 166 -9.68 28.64 -58.56
N LEU A 167 -10.70 27.82 -58.69
CA LEU A 167 -11.59 27.35 -57.64
C LEU A 167 -11.47 25.83 -57.55
N ARG A 168 -11.21 25.31 -56.36
CA ARG A 168 -11.13 23.87 -56.12
C ARG A 168 -12.06 23.49 -54.97
N ASP A 169 -12.87 22.44 -55.20
CA ASP A 169 -13.69 21.88 -54.11
C ASP A 169 -12.81 21.31 -53.02
N SER A 170 -12.91 21.88 -51.82
CA SER A 170 -12.16 21.46 -50.64
C SER A 170 -13.08 20.94 -49.54
N THR A 171 -14.37 20.77 -49.82
CA THR A 171 -15.37 20.38 -48.83
C THR A 171 -14.99 19.05 -48.13
N GLU A 172 -14.68 18.03 -48.92
CA GLU A 172 -14.31 16.72 -48.42
C GLU A 172 -12.95 16.75 -47.69
N LEU A 173 -11.98 17.48 -48.27
CA LEU A 173 -10.64 17.62 -47.67
C LEU A 173 -10.69 18.33 -46.31
N GLN A 174 -11.49 19.40 -46.21
CA GLN A 174 -11.66 20.13 -44.94
C GLN A 174 -12.43 19.30 -43.92
N ALA A 175 -13.44 18.55 -44.33
CA ALA A 175 -14.16 17.62 -43.45
C ALA A 175 -13.24 16.51 -42.95
N LEU A 176 -12.38 15.93 -43.79
CA LEU A 176 -11.38 14.93 -43.42
C LEU A 176 -10.31 15.52 -42.50
N ALA A 177 -9.82 16.74 -42.81
CA ALA A 177 -8.85 17.42 -41.96
C ALA A 177 -9.43 17.72 -40.54
N GLY A 178 -10.69 18.15 -40.50
CA GLY A 178 -11.40 18.37 -39.23
C GLY A 178 -11.54 17.07 -38.41
N ARG A 179 -11.97 15.98 -39.07
CA ARG A 179 -12.05 14.65 -38.41
C ARG A 179 -10.68 14.17 -37.94
N ALA A 180 -9.64 14.31 -38.75
CA ALA A 180 -8.28 13.96 -38.39
C ALA A 180 -7.76 14.77 -37.17
N ALA A 181 -8.08 16.07 -37.10
CA ALA A 181 -7.72 16.92 -35.99
C ALA A 181 -8.42 16.48 -34.66
N VAL A 182 -9.71 16.16 -34.75
CA VAL A 182 -10.48 15.62 -33.60
C VAL A 182 -9.90 14.29 -33.13
N THR A 183 -9.67 13.37 -34.07
CA THR A 183 -9.08 12.04 -33.74
C THR A 183 -7.69 12.19 -33.12
N ARG A 184 -6.85 13.06 -33.68
CA ARG A 184 -5.51 13.32 -33.12
C ARG A 184 -5.58 13.92 -31.71
N ARG A 185 -6.52 14.82 -31.45
CA ARG A 185 -6.73 15.41 -30.11
C ARG A 185 -7.16 14.34 -29.11
N ARG A 186 -8.09 13.44 -29.51
CA ARG A 186 -8.53 12.31 -28.68
C ARG A 186 -7.36 11.35 -28.35
N LEU A 187 -6.55 10.98 -29.37
CA LEU A 187 -5.38 10.11 -29.17
C LEU A 187 -4.34 10.73 -28.23
N ASN A 188 -4.07 12.03 -28.36
CA ASN A 188 -3.16 12.73 -27.45
C ASN A 188 -3.67 12.72 -26.00
N LEU A 189 -4.97 12.88 -25.80
CA LEU A 189 -5.57 12.86 -24.47
C LEU A 189 -5.53 11.46 -23.85
N LEU A 190 -5.74 10.39 -24.65
CA LEU A 190 -5.57 9.01 -24.17
C LEU A 190 -4.11 8.69 -23.83
N TYR A 191 -3.17 9.22 -24.60
CA TYR A 191 -1.75 9.09 -24.28
C TYR A 191 -1.40 9.76 -22.94
N GLU A 192 -1.84 11.00 -22.73
CA GLU A 192 -1.68 11.71 -21.46
C GLU A 192 -2.37 10.96 -20.30
N ALA A 193 -3.57 10.44 -20.53
CA ALA A 193 -4.27 9.62 -19.54
C ALA A 193 -3.43 8.41 -19.10
N GLY A 194 -2.77 7.74 -20.07
CA GLY A 194 -1.88 6.61 -19.77
C GLY A 194 -0.64 6.97 -18.96
N LEU A 195 -0.19 8.23 -19.00
CA LEU A 195 0.96 8.72 -18.24
C LEU A 195 0.59 9.29 -16.87
N ARG A 196 -0.64 9.80 -16.72
CA ARG A 196 -1.04 10.60 -15.57
C ARG A 196 -2.04 9.90 -14.65
N ILE A 197 -2.79 8.90 -15.13
CA ILE A 197 -3.76 8.16 -14.32
C ILE A 197 -3.07 6.91 -13.74
N GLY A 198 -3.12 6.77 -12.42
CA GLY A 198 -2.54 5.63 -11.71
C GLY A 198 -1.03 5.78 -11.45
N THR A 199 -0.56 7.01 -11.25
CA THR A 199 0.85 7.27 -10.91
C THR A 199 1.22 6.79 -9.51
N THR A 200 0.22 6.59 -8.65
CA THR A 200 0.36 6.11 -7.27
C THR A 200 -0.64 4.99 -6.99
N LEU A 201 -0.43 4.28 -5.88
CA LEU A 201 -1.37 3.30 -5.35
C LEU A 201 -2.37 3.94 -4.36
N ASP A 202 -2.70 5.20 -4.56
CA ASP A 202 -3.70 5.93 -3.79
C ASP A 202 -4.99 6.05 -4.61
N ILE A 203 -6.09 5.58 -4.04
CA ILE A 203 -7.41 5.56 -4.69
C ILE A 203 -7.93 6.97 -4.95
N ALA A 204 -7.80 7.85 -3.96
CA ALA A 204 -8.29 9.22 -4.04
C ALA A 204 -7.48 10.03 -5.04
N ARG A 205 -6.16 9.86 -5.03
CA ARG A 205 -5.25 10.48 -5.99
C ARG A 205 -5.54 10.03 -7.41
N THR A 206 -5.74 8.74 -7.64
CA THR A 206 -6.07 8.20 -8.96
C THR A 206 -7.41 8.73 -9.49
N ALA A 207 -8.41 8.88 -8.62
CA ALA A 207 -9.69 9.48 -8.97
C ALA A 207 -9.54 10.97 -9.37
N ASP A 208 -8.71 11.71 -8.65
CA ASP A 208 -8.41 13.11 -8.95
C ASP A 208 -7.63 13.27 -10.26
N GLU A 209 -6.68 12.38 -10.54
CA GLU A 209 -5.93 12.33 -11.81
C GLU A 209 -6.85 12.10 -13.01
N LEU A 210 -7.86 11.22 -12.89
CA LEU A 210 -8.88 11.05 -13.91
C LEU A 210 -9.66 12.35 -14.16
N ALA A 211 -10.10 13.00 -13.08
CA ALA A 211 -10.85 14.25 -13.17
C ALA A 211 -10.02 15.37 -13.80
N GLU A 212 -8.74 15.47 -13.46
CA GLU A 212 -7.80 16.45 -13.99
C GLU A 212 -7.50 16.23 -15.48
N VAL A 213 -7.31 14.98 -15.90
CA VAL A 213 -7.07 14.65 -17.32
C VAL A 213 -8.31 14.93 -18.16
N GLY A 214 -9.51 14.66 -17.64
CA GLY A 214 -10.78 14.90 -18.36
C GLY A 214 -11.11 16.37 -18.50
N THR A 215 -10.62 17.25 -17.62
CA THR A 215 -10.92 18.67 -17.56
C THR A 215 -9.74 19.51 -18.07
N PRO A 216 -9.92 20.58 -18.87
CA PRO A 216 -11.14 21.02 -19.55
C PRO A 216 -11.29 20.41 -20.96
N ARG A 217 -10.41 19.53 -21.39
CA ARG A 217 -10.24 19.14 -22.80
C ARG A 217 -11.35 18.23 -23.33
N PHE A 218 -11.99 17.46 -22.44
CA PHE A 218 -13.07 16.55 -22.80
C PHE A 218 -14.42 17.00 -22.24
N ALA A 219 -14.42 17.47 -20.98
CA ALA A 219 -15.61 17.91 -20.27
C ALA A 219 -15.32 19.19 -19.48
N ASP A 220 -16.34 20.00 -19.25
CA ASP A 220 -16.22 21.24 -18.47
C ASP A 220 -16.25 20.93 -16.96
N ILE A 221 -16.91 19.82 -16.57
CA ILE A 221 -16.91 19.31 -15.20
C ILE A 221 -16.70 17.80 -15.28
N VAL A 222 -15.83 17.28 -14.41
CA VAL A 222 -15.64 15.83 -14.20
C VAL A 222 -15.79 15.51 -12.74
N THR A 223 -16.61 14.49 -12.44
CA THR A 223 -16.81 13.99 -11.07
C THR A 223 -16.54 12.51 -11.03
N VAL A 224 -15.91 12.05 -9.92
CA VAL A 224 -15.63 10.64 -9.66
C VAL A 224 -16.24 10.27 -8.32
N ASP A 225 -17.16 9.31 -8.36
CA ASP A 225 -17.88 8.79 -7.20
C ASP A 225 -17.55 7.32 -7.03
N LEU A 226 -16.99 6.93 -5.90
CA LEU A 226 -16.61 5.55 -5.60
C LEU A 226 -17.52 4.95 -4.53
N LEU A 227 -17.77 3.64 -4.63
CA LEU A 227 -18.43 2.90 -3.56
C LEU A 227 -17.55 2.93 -2.30
N ASP A 228 -18.14 3.16 -1.13
CA ASP A 228 -17.42 3.37 0.13
C ASP A 228 -16.51 2.18 0.48
N ALA A 229 -16.92 0.95 0.15
CA ALA A 229 -16.10 -0.26 0.30
C ALA A 229 -14.79 -0.22 -0.51
N VAL A 230 -14.76 0.48 -1.65
CA VAL A 230 -13.56 0.61 -2.48
C VAL A 230 -12.48 1.39 -1.73
N LEU A 231 -12.87 2.44 -1.01
CA LEU A 231 -11.95 3.29 -0.25
C LEU A 231 -11.30 2.58 0.93
N THR A 232 -11.97 1.57 1.48
CA THR A 232 -11.44 0.71 2.56
C THR A 232 -10.71 -0.53 2.04
N GLY A 233 -10.57 -0.67 0.71
CA GLY A 233 -9.92 -1.82 0.07
C GLY A 233 -10.85 -3.03 -0.10
N GLU A 234 -12.08 -2.98 0.38
CA GLU A 234 -13.04 -4.08 0.30
C GLU A 234 -13.63 -4.24 -1.10
N GLU A 235 -14.11 -5.44 -1.40
CA GLU A 235 -14.87 -5.69 -2.62
C GLU A 235 -16.32 -5.23 -2.45
N PRO A 236 -16.80 -4.32 -3.30
CA PRO A 236 -18.15 -3.81 -3.17
C PRO A 236 -19.19 -4.90 -3.46
N SER A 237 -20.18 -5.04 -2.58
CA SER A 237 -21.31 -5.94 -2.80
C SER A 237 -22.28 -5.35 -3.84
N ARG A 238 -22.90 -6.22 -4.67
CA ARG A 238 -23.77 -5.83 -5.80
C ARG A 238 -25.00 -4.96 -5.42
N ASN A 239 -25.37 -4.88 -4.14
CA ASN A 239 -26.55 -4.18 -3.68
C ASN A 239 -26.29 -2.84 -2.96
N ARG A 240 -25.05 -2.33 -2.97
CA ARG A 240 -24.74 -1.04 -2.34
C ARG A 240 -24.77 0.07 -3.37
N THR A 241 -25.65 1.06 -3.19
CA THR A 241 -25.84 2.24 -4.03
C THR A 241 -25.22 3.51 -3.44
N ARG A 242 -24.72 3.43 -2.20
CA ARG A 242 -24.08 4.56 -1.52
C ARG A 242 -22.64 4.73 -1.99
N MET A 243 -22.37 5.90 -2.53
CA MET A 243 -21.06 6.30 -3.02
C MET A 243 -20.53 7.51 -2.28
N ARG A 244 -19.23 7.68 -2.32
CA ARG A 244 -18.56 8.89 -1.82
C ARG A 244 -17.98 9.65 -3.00
N ARG A 245 -18.18 10.97 -3.04
CA ARG A 245 -17.49 11.83 -3.99
C ARG A 245 -16.03 11.90 -3.63
N VAL A 246 -15.18 11.34 -4.49
CA VAL A 246 -13.73 11.29 -4.26
C VAL A 246 -13.02 12.41 -4.99
N ALA A 247 -13.47 12.73 -6.20
CA ALA A 247 -12.90 13.83 -6.96
C ALA A 247 -13.97 14.62 -7.72
N ALA A 248 -13.73 15.92 -7.86
CA ALA A 248 -14.54 16.82 -8.68
C ALA A 248 -13.65 17.96 -9.21
N ARG A 249 -13.68 18.19 -10.52
CA ARG A 249 -12.90 19.23 -11.19
C ARG A 249 -13.76 20.03 -12.16
N TRP A 250 -13.53 21.34 -12.22
CA TRP A 250 -14.20 22.30 -13.10
C TRP A 250 -13.20 22.93 -14.03
N ALA A 251 -13.60 23.15 -15.27
CA ALA A 251 -12.83 23.92 -16.22
C ALA A 251 -12.72 25.39 -15.74
N PRO A 252 -11.59 26.08 -15.98
CA PRO A 252 -11.45 27.48 -15.67
C PRO A 252 -12.57 28.32 -16.29
N GLY A 253 -13.25 29.13 -15.49
CA GLY A 253 -14.38 29.96 -15.95
C GLY A 253 -15.76 29.30 -15.90
N THR A 254 -15.86 28.04 -15.48
CA THR A 254 -17.14 27.39 -15.27
C THR A 254 -17.69 27.79 -13.90
N ASP A 255 -18.75 28.59 -13.88
CA ASP A 255 -19.43 29.08 -12.67
C ASP A 255 -20.65 28.19 -12.35
N ALA A 256 -20.43 26.88 -12.20
CA ALA A 256 -21.46 25.94 -11.82
C ALA A 256 -21.34 25.61 -10.33
N PRO A 257 -22.48 25.56 -9.60
CA PRO A 257 -22.45 25.19 -8.16
C PRO A 257 -21.92 23.76 -8.01
N PRO A 258 -21.21 23.45 -6.92
CA PRO A 258 -20.74 22.11 -6.67
C PRO A 258 -21.93 21.14 -6.55
N LEU A 259 -21.91 20.08 -7.36
CA LEU A 259 -22.94 19.04 -7.34
C LEU A 259 -23.05 18.38 -5.97
N HIS A 260 -21.89 18.01 -5.41
CA HIS A 260 -21.65 17.56 -4.04
C HIS A 260 -20.21 17.87 -3.73
N PRO A 261 -19.87 18.38 -2.55
CA PRO A 261 -18.48 18.52 -2.12
C PRO A 261 -17.74 17.17 -2.15
N THR A 262 -16.43 17.24 -2.35
CA THR A 262 -15.57 16.07 -2.19
C THR A 262 -15.65 15.59 -0.72
N GLY A 263 -15.82 14.29 -0.52
CA GLY A 263 -16.02 13.66 0.78
C GLY A 263 -17.48 13.32 1.09
N ASP A 264 -18.44 13.97 0.43
CA ASP A 264 -19.87 13.72 0.67
C ASP A 264 -20.29 12.30 0.26
N MET A 265 -21.22 11.76 1.05
CA MET A 265 -21.93 10.53 0.70
C MET A 265 -23.07 10.85 -0.25
N ILE A 266 -23.14 10.10 -1.35
CA ILE A 266 -24.13 10.30 -2.41
C ILE A 266 -24.93 9.02 -2.60
N GLU A 267 -26.23 9.18 -2.75
CA GLU A 267 -27.12 8.11 -3.18
C GLU A 267 -27.91 8.61 -4.40
N PHE A 268 -27.69 7.96 -5.54
CA PHE A 268 -28.39 8.30 -6.76
C PHE A 268 -29.74 7.60 -6.79
N GLY A 269 -30.81 8.33 -7.04
CA GLY A 269 -32.10 7.73 -7.21
C GLY A 269 -32.22 6.91 -8.49
N PRO A 270 -33.12 5.95 -8.51
CA PRO A 270 -33.18 4.90 -9.52
C PRO A 270 -33.42 5.41 -10.94
N THR A 271 -33.97 6.61 -11.12
CA THR A 271 -34.26 7.21 -12.42
C THR A 271 -33.15 8.10 -12.97
N THR A 272 -32.08 8.32 -12.20
CA THR A 272 -30.97 9.16 -12.64
C THR A 272 -30.09 8.44 -13.67
N PRO A 273 -29.46 9.19 -14.60
CA PRO A 273 -28.49 8.62 -15.53
C PRO A 273 -27.36 7.87 -14.82
N MET A 274 -26.91 8.37 -13.65
CA MET A 274 -25.87 7.77 -12.82
C MET A 274 -26.32 6.42 -12.25
N ALA A 275 -27.51 6.33 -11.68
CA ALA A 275 -28.03 5.05 -11.18
C ALA A 275 -28.27 4.05 -12.32
N THR A 276 -28.68 4.53 -13.48
CA THR A 276 -28.85 3.69 -14.66
C THR A 276 -27.50 3.15 -15.14
N ALA A 277 -26.46 3.97 -15.19
CA ALA A 277 -25.11 3.52 -15.53
C ALA A 277 -24.58 2.50 -14.53
N LEU A 278 -24.76 2.74 -13.24
CA LEU A 278 -24.35 1.84 -12.17
C LEU A 278 -25.01 0.47 -12.25
N THR A 279 -26.33 0.45 -12.47
CA THR A 279 -27.11 -0.80 -12.50
C THR A 279 -26.96 -1.58 -13.78
N SER A 280 -26.85 -0.89 -14.92
CA SER A 280 -26.66 -1.54 -16.22
C SER A 280 -25.22 -1.97 -16.48
N GLY A 281 -24.25 -1.39 -15.78
CA GLY A 281 -22.82 -1.59 -16.06
C GLY A 281 -22.38 -1.02 -17.41
N ARG A 282 -23.12 -0.07 -17.98
CA ARG A 282 -22.86 0.55 -19.28
C ARG A 282 -22.89 2.06 -19.16
N ALA A 283 -22.15 2.73 -20.03
CA ALA A 283 -22.20 4.18 -20.12
C ALA A 283 -23.60 4.69 -20.52
N VAL A 284 -24.00 5.77 -19.91
CA VAL A 284 -25.27 6.46 -20.19
C VAL A 284 -24.98 7.88 -20.62
N ARG A 285 -25.39 8.21 -21.87
CA ARG A 285 -25.30 9.57 -22.42
C ARG A 285 -26.66 10.27 -22.34
N ARG A 286 -26.64 11.53 -21.94
CA ARG A 286 -27.74 12.47 -22.07
C ARG A 286 -27.24 13.68 -22.85
N ALA A 287 -27.60 13.78 -24.15
CA ALA A 287 -27.20 14.89 -25.01
C ALA A 287 -27.88 16.20 -24.62
N ASP A 288 -29.09 16.12 -24.06
CA ASP A 288 -29.86 17.24 -23.57
C ASP A 288 -30.45 16.89 -22.17
N LEU A 289 -29.93 17.56 -21.15
CA LEU A 289 -30.41 17.46 -19.76
C LEU A 289 -31.71 18.24 -19.53
N THR A 290 -32.12 19.10 -20.47
CA THR A 290 -33.42 19.80 -20.37
C THR A 290 -34.59 18.92 -20.81
N ALA A 291 -34.31 17.86 -21.56
CA ALA A 291 -35.29 16.88 -21.99
C ALA A 291 -35.48 15.80 -20.91
N GLY A 292 -36.67 15.70 -20.35
CA GLY A 292 -37.04 14.70 -19.32
C GLY A 292 -36.96 15.22 -17.87
N ASP A 293 -37.98 14.89 -17.09
CA ASP A 293 -38.15 15.40 -15.70
C ASP A 293 -37.69 14.42 -14.61
N ASP A 294 -37.41 13.16 -14.97
CA ASP A 294 -37.22 12.07 -14.01
C ASP A 294 -36.01 12.27 -13.08
N TRP A 295 -34.89 12.78 -13.59
CA TRP A 295 -33.70 13.02 -12.78
C TRP A 295 -33.79 14.31 -11.97
N ARG A 296 -34.58 15.33 -12.44
CA ARG A 296 -34.78 16.61 -11.77
C ARG A 296 -35.67 16.47 -10.53
N ALA A 297 -36.60 15.52 -10.53
CA ALA A 297 -37.50 15.30 -9.44
C ALA A 297 -36.82 14.85 -8.16
N GLN A 298 -35.61 14.28 -8.27
CA GLN A 298 -34.88 13.74 -7.14
C GLN A 298 -34.13 14.80 -6.32
N ASP A 299 -33.50 15.77 -6.98
CA ASP A 299 -32.89 16.94 -6.34
C ASP A 299 -33.15 18.19 -7.18
N PRO A 300 -34.34 18.80 -6.99
CA PRO A 300 -34.79 19.92 -7.81
C PRO A 300 -33.90 21.16 -7.71
N ASP A 301 -33.28 21.37 -6.55
CA ASP A 301 -32.49 22.57 -6.31
C ASP A 301 -31.13 22.47 -7.02
N ARG A 302 -30.48 21.31 -6.97
CA ARG A 302 -29.24 21.04 -7.70
C ARG A 302 -29.46 20.98 -9.22
N ALA A 303 -30.53 20.33 -9.65
CA ALA A 303 -30.89 20.31 -11.06
C ALA A 303 -31.09 21.73 -11.59
N ARG A 304 -31.77 22.61 -10.84
CA ARG A 304 -31.91 24.03 -11.17
C ARG A 304 -30.56 24.74 -11.23
N GLY A 305 -29.69 24.52 -10.25
CA GLY A 305 -28.36 25.12 -10.20
C GLY A 305 -27.53 24.77 -11.43
N LEU A 306 -27.48 23.49 -11.79
CA LEU A 306 -26.75 23.01 -12.98
C LEU A 306 -27.30 23.62 -14.28
N LEU A 307 -28.60 23.56 -14.46
CA LEU A 307 -29.24 24.08 -15.68
C LEU A 307 -29.12 25.60 -15.77
N SER A 308 -29.18 26.33 -14.63
CA SER A 308 -28.98 27.78 -14.62
C SER A 308 -27.53 28.18 -14.93
N ALA A 309 -26.56 27.32 -14.59
CA ALA A 309 -25.17 27.48 -15.00
C ALA A 309 -24.90 27.04 -16.44
N GLY A 310 -25.94 26.66 -17.21
CA GLY A 310 -25.84 26.29 -18.61
C GLY A 310 -25.33 24.87 -18.87
N VAL A 311 -25.25 24.03 -17.85
CA VAL A 311 -24.88 22.61 -18.05
C VAL A 311 -26.02 21.90 -18.78
N HIS A 312 -25.73 21.35 -19.94
CA HIS A 312 -26.76 20.82 -20.84
C HIS A 312 -26.57 19.36 -21.23
N SER A 313 -25.38 18.78 -21.07
CA SER A 313 -25.05 17.43 -21.58
C SER A 313 -24.21 16.65 -20.58
N LEU A 314 -24.43 15.31 -20.51
CA LEU A 314 -23.80 14.41 -19.56
C LEU A 314 -23.44 13.07 -20.21
N ILE A 315 -22.27 12.53 -19.88
CA ILE A 315 -21.95 11.11 -20.00
C ILE A 315 -21.60 10.60 -18.59
N SER A 316 -22.28 9.53 -18.13
CA SER A 316 -21.95 8.83 -16.90
C SER A 316 -21.46 7.42 -17.24
N VAL A 317 -20.25 7.06 -16.78
CA VAL A 317 -19.57 5.80 -17.11
C VAL A 317 -19.27 5.04 -15.84
N PRO A 318 -19.65 3.75 -15.72
CA PRO A 318 -19.26 2.94 -14.59
C PRO A 318 -17.75 2.64 -14.65
N LEU A 319 -17.09 2.84 -13.50
CA LEU A 319 -15.71 2.44 -13.29
C LEU A 319 -15.70 0.95 -12.98
N GLN A 320 -15.44 0.14 -14.00
CA GLN A 320 -15.50 -1.32 -13.87
C GLN A 320 -14.14 -1.95 -14.15
N ALA A 321 -13.67 -2.79 -13.23
CA ALA A 321 -12.48 -3.60 -13.41
C ALA A 321 -12.78 -5.05 -13.02
N ARG A 322 -12.30 -5.99 -13.84
CA ARG A 322 -12.45 -7.45 -13.60
C ARG A 322 -13.89 -7.90 -13.30
N GLY A 323 -14.88 -7.23 -13.92
CA GLY A 323 -16.30 -7.54 -13.72
C GLY A 323 -16.94 -6.93 -12.47
N VAL A 324 -16.17 -6.16 -11.68
CA VAL A 324 -16.65 -5.46 -10.48
C VAL A 324 -16.81 -3.98 -10.78
N VAL A 325 -17.97 -3.41 -10.43
CA VAL A 325 -18.21 -1.96 -10.52
C VAL A 325 -17.67 -1.31 -9.24
N LEU A 326 -16.70 -0.42 -9.39
CA LEU A 326 -16.03 0.29 -8.30
C LEU A 326 -16.70 1.64 -7.99
N GLY A 327 -17.34 2.24 -9.00
CA GLY A 327 -17.95 3.56 -8.89
C GLY A 327 -18.38 4.09 -10.24
N LEU A 328 -18.47 5.41 -10.34
CA LEU A 328 -18.88 6.15 -11.54
C LEU A 328 -17.91 7.30 -11.83
N ALA A 329 -17.63 7.53 -13.09
CA ALA A 329 -17.10 8.79 -13.61
C ALA A 329 -18.20 9.51 -14.39
N SER A 330 -18.46 10.77 -14.09
CA SER A 330 -19.46 11.56 -14.81
C SER A 330 -18.82 12.80 -15.41
N PHE A 331 -19.04 12.96 -16.71
CA PHE A 331 -18.51 14.03 -17.56
C PHE A 331 -19.65 14.96 -17.96
N TRP A 332 -19.49 16.26 -17.73
CA TRP A 332 -20.55 17.26 -17.96
C TRP A 332 -20.05 18.35 -18.89
N ARG A 333 -20.90 18.81 -19.82
CA ARG A 333 -20.64 19.97 -20.69
C ARG A 333 -21.58 21.11 -20.42
N GLY A 334 -21.02 22.29 -20.39
CA GLY A 334 -21.68 23.57 -20.18
C GLY A 334 -21.87 24.36 -21.48
N PRO A 335 -22.20 25.65 -21.38
CA PRO A 335 -22.67 26.46 -22.52
C PRO A 335 -21.63 26.68 -23.62
N GLU A 336 -20.34 26.61 -23.31
CA GLU A 336 -19.26 26.84 -24.27
C GLU A 336 -18.85 25.59 -25.06
N SER A 337 -19.28 24.42 -24.62
CA SER A 337 -18.94 23.13 -25.23
C SER A 337 -20.13 22.58 -26.00
N PRO A 338 -19.96 21.95 -27.20
CA PRO A 338 -21.06 21.27 -27.87
C PRO A 338 -21.56 20.08 -27.07
N PRO A 339 -22.84 19.69 -27.22
CA PRO A 339 -23.37 18.49 -26.55
C PRO A 339 -22.53 17.24 -26.89
N PHE A 340 -22.50 16.27 -25.98
CA PHE A 340 -21.83 15.00 -26.23
C PHE A 340 -22.47 14.22 -27.38
N GLU A 341 -21.65 13.71 -28.26
CA GLU A 341 -22.02 12.85 -29.38
C GLU A 341 -21.85 11.36 -29.00
N GLU A 342 -22.33 10.43 -29.84
CA GLU A 342 -22.19 8.99 -29.62
C GLU A 342 -20.73 8.54 -29.58
N GLU A 343 -19.90 9.15 -30.39
CA GLU A 343 -18.45 8.87 -30.40
C GLU A 343 -17.72 9.29 -29.12
N ASP A 344 -18.26 10.27 -28.38
CA ASP A 344 -17.69 10.70 -27.09
C ASP A 344 -17.90 9.66 -25.99
N VAL A 345 -18.92 8.79 -26.11
CA VAL A 345 -19.18 7.70 -25.17
C VAL A 345 -18.01 6.73 -25.13
N SER A 346 -17.57 6.25 -26.32
CA SER A 346 -16.45 5.31 -26.41
C SER A 346 -15.15 5.89 -25.83
N PHE A 347 -14.95 7.19 -26.02
CA PHE A 347 -13.80 7.89 -25.45
C PHE A 347 -13.87 7.99 -23.91
N ALA A 348 -15.05 8.31 -23.38
CA ALA A 348 -15.30 8.35 -21.95
C ALA A 348 -15.12 6.96 -21.32
N GLU A 349 -15.59 5.90 -21.99
CA GLU A 349 -15.40 4.51 -21.55
C GLU A 349 -13.93 4.11 -21.50
N GLU A 350 -13.12 4.51 -22.47
CA GLU A 350 -11.67 4.22 -22.48
C GLU A 350 -10.94 4.93 -21.32
N LEU A 351 -11.26 6.21 -21.06
CA LEU A 351 -10.72 6.94 -19.90
C LEU A 351 -11.12 6.29 -18.58
N ALA A 352 -12.41 5.95 -18.45
CA ALA A 352 -12.95 5.32 -17.27
C ALA A 352 -12.36 3.92 -17.04
N ALA A 353 -12.16 3.13 -18.11
CA ALA A 353 -11.57 1.80 -18.01
C ALA A 353 -10.13 1.84 -17.48
N ARG A 354 -9.32 2.80 -17.94
CA ARG A 354 -7.94 2.99 -17.44
C ARG A 354 -7.94 3.35 -15.97
N ALA A 355 -8.76 4.32 -15.57
CA ALA A 355 -8.88 4.71 -14.18
C ALA A 355 -9.41 3.57 -13.31
N ALA A 356 -10.38 2.80 -13.80
CA ALA A 356 -10.93 1.66 -13.07
C ALA A 356 -9.87 0.59 -12.77
N VAL A 357 -8.98 0.28 -13.74
CA VAL A 357 -7.87 -0.66 -13.52
C VAL A 357 -6.90 -0.12 -12.47
N ALA A 358 -6.53 1.15 -12.55
CA ALA A 358 -5.62 1.78 -11.59
C ALA A 358 -6.24 1.85 -10.19
N ILE A 359 -7.53 2.20 -10.07
CA ILE A 359 -8.29 2.22 -8.80
C ILE A 359 -8.40 0.81 -8.23
N ASP A 360 -8.66 -0.23 -9.05
CA ASP A 360 -8.72 -1.62 -8.55
C ASP A 360 -7.36 -2.11 -8.04
N ASN A 361 -6.27 -1.73 -8.70
CA ASN A 361 -4.92 -2.03 -8.23
C ASN A 361 -4.64 -1.33 -6.89
N ALA A 362 -4.96 -0.05 -6.77
CA ALA A 362 -4.83 0.71 -5.53
C ALA A 362 -5.70 0.11 -4.40
N ARG A 363 -6.96 -0.26 -4.69
CA ARG A 363 -7.87 -0.92 -3.76
C ARG A 363 -7.29 -2.24 -3.21
N ARG A 364 -6.74 -3.07 -4.10
CA ARG A 364 -6.11 -4.34 -3.71
C ARG A 364 -4.91 -4.11 -2.82
N TYR A 365 -4.07 -3.17 -3.19
CA TYR A 365 -2.94 -2.77 -2.37
C TYR A 365 -3.39 -2.30 -0.98
N THR A 366 -4.40 -1.43 -0.90
CA THR A 366 -4.97 -0.96 0.37
C THR A 366 -5.49 -2.12 1.21
N ARG A 367 -6.19 -3.09 0.58
CA ARG A 367 -6.68 -4.28 1.27
C ARG A 367 -5.56 -5.13 1.84
N GLU A 368 -4.57 -5.45 1.02
CA GLU A 368 -3.41 -6.26 1.43
C GLU A 368 -2.64 -5.57 2.56
N HIS A 369 -2.41 -4.28 2.42
CA HIS A 369 -1.75 -3.47 3.44
C HIS A 369 -2.55 -3.44 4.75
N THR A 370 -3.86 -3.16 4.69
CA THR A 370 -4.73 -3.13 5.88
C THR A 370 -4.79 -4.49 6.58
N MET A 371 -4.91 -5.58 5.81
CA MET A 371 -4.89 -6.94 6.36
C MET A 371 -3.57 -7.23 7.07
N ALA A 372 -2.48 -6.87 6.45
CA ALA A 372 -1.15 -7.09 6.95
C ALA A 372 -0.88 -6.29 8.24
N VAL A 373 -1.23 -5.00 8.27
CA VAL A 373 -1.14 -4.15 9.49
C VAL A 373 -2.06 -4.67 10.60
N THR A 374 -3.26 -5.14 10.25
CA THR A 374 -4.18 -5.71 11.24
C THR A 374 -3.63 -7.00 11.85
N LEU A 375 -3.06 -7.88 11.02
CA LEU A 375 -2.41 -9.10 11.49
C LEU A 375 -1.23 -8.77 12.42
N GLN A 376 -0.34 -7.88 12.01
CA GLN A 376 0.80 -7.44 12.80
C GLN A 376 0.36 -6.89 14.18
N ARG A 377 -0.65 -6.00 14.19
CA ARG A 377 -1.21 -5.49 15.46
C ARG A 377 -1.81 -6.59 16.33
N SER A 378 -2.41 -7.60 15.75
CA SER A 378 -2.95 -8.74 16.51
C SER A 378 -1.86 -9.65 17.10
N LEU A 379 -0.65 -9.60 16.54
CA LEU A 379 0.51 -10.33 17.02
C LEU A 379 1.32 -9.56 18.07
N LEU A 380 1.10 -8.27 18.23
CA LEU A 380 1.72 -7.45 19.29
C LEU A 380 0.94 -7.53 20.61
N PRO A 381 1.53 -7.15 21.76
CA PRO A 381 0.84 -7.14 23.05
C PRO A 381 -0.40 -6.23 22.98
N GLY A 382 -1.55 -6.73 23.43
CA GLY A 382 -2.77 -5.92 23.57
C GLY A 382 -2.71 -4.91 24.74
N GLY A 383 -1.68 -5.00 25.58
CA GLY A 383 -1.38 -4.16 26.74
C GLY A 383 -0.23 -4.76 27.54
N LEU A 384 0.41 -3.94 28.35
CA LEU A 384 1.46 -4.41 29.25
C LEU A 384 0.84 -5.07 30.48
N PRO A 385 1.43 -6.16 31.01
CA PRO A 385 0.92 -6.80 32.19
C PRO A 385 1.09 -5.88 33.42
N GLU A 386 0.11 -5.86 34.29
CA GLU A 386 0.26 -5.20 35.58
C GLU A 386 1.27 -5.93 36.44
N GLN A 387 2.30 -5.25 36.89
CA GLN A 387 3.38 -5.80 37.69
C GLN A 387 4.00 -4.70 38.57
N GLY A 388 4.66 -5.08 39.69
CA GLY A 388 5.19 -4.15 40.67
C GLY A 388 6.66 -3.77 40.44
N ALA A 389 7.39 -4.56 39.64
CA ALA A 389 8.83 -4.43 39.46
C ALA A 389 9.25 -3.23 38.62
N LEU A 390 8.37 -2.75 37.74
CA LEU A 390 8.66 -1.61 36.85
C LEU A 390 7.37 -0.94 36.32
N GLU A 391 7.48 0.31 35.93
CA GLU A 391 6.53 1.00 35.10
C GLU A 391 7.04 0.95 33.68
N ALA A 392 6.16 0.65 32.68
CA ALA A 392 6.59 0.57 31.31
C ALA A 392 5.61 1.28 30.38
N ALA A 393 6.17 1.90 29.33
CA ALA A 393 5.44 2.46 28.20
C ALA A 393 6.10 2.04 26.90
N TYR A 394 5.33 2.04 25.83
CA TYR A 394 5.84 1.66 24.52
C TYR A 394 5.26 2.52 23.39
N ARG A 395 5.98 2.55 22.28
CA ARG A 395 5.48 3.05 20.98
C ARG A 395 5.83 2.05 19.90
N TYR A 396 4.87 1.80 19.04
CA TYR A 396 5.06 0.99 17.86
C TYR A 396 4.56 1.77 16.64
N LEU A 397 5.44 2.03 15.71
CA LEU A 397 5.16 2.78 14.49
C LEU A 397 5.50 1.90 13.27
N PRO A 398 4.50 1.44 12.51
CA PRO A 398 4.74 0.63 11.33
C PRO A 398 5.33 1.47 10.20
N ALA A 399 6.20 0.86 9.39
CA ALA A 399 6.72 1.45 8.16
C ALA A 399 5.60 1.75 7.15
N GLN A 400 5.79 2.79 6.34
CA GLN A 400 4.82 3.11 5.28
C GLN A 400 4.74 2.05 4.17
N ALA A 401 5.82 1.32 3.93
CA ALA A 401 5.96 0.41 2.78
C ALA A 401 5.52 -1.03 3.05
N GLY A 402 5.12 -1.39 4.28
CA GLY A 402 4.82 -2.80 4.54
C GLY A 402 4.52 -3.14 5.99
N VAL A 403 4.46 -4.43 6.24
CA VAL A 403 4.35 -5.06 7.55
C VAL A 403 5.75 -5.50 7.94
N GLY A 404 6.23 -5.06 9.09
CA GLY A 404 7.59 -5.35 9.54
C GLY A 404 7.70 -6.55 10.47
N GLY A 405 8.94 -6.81 10.85
CA GLY A 405 9.36 -7.87 11.73
C GLY A 405 9.55 -7.48 13.19
N ASP A 406 9.41 -6.19 13.52
CA ASP A 406 9.65 -5.65 14.85
C ASP A 406 8.65 -6.13 15.88
N TRP A 407 9.12 -6.47 17.06
CA TRP A 407 8.25 -6.76 18.20
C TRP A 407 8.88 -6.33 19.53
N PHE A 408 8.05 -6.23 20.53
CA PHE A 408 8.44 -6.06 21.93
C PHE A 408 7.49 -6.84 22.82
N ASP A 409 7.93 -7.14 24.04
CA ASP A 409 7.04 -7.68 25.08
C ASP A 409 7.57 -7.36 26.47
N VAL A 410 6.66 -7.38 27.46
CA VAL A 410 6.93 -7.31 28.89
C VAL A 410 6.26 -8.49 29.54
N ILE A 411 7.04 -9.37 30.13
CA ILE A 411 6.54 -10.66 30.62
C ILE A 411 6.78 -10.77 32.12
N ALA A 412 5.71 -10.93 32.90
CA ALA A 412 5.81 -11.18 34.32
C ALA A 412 6.37 -12.60 34.56
N LEU A 413 7.55 -12.65 35.14
CA LEU A 413 8.24 -13.87 35.51
C LEU A 413 7.94 -14.25 36.98
N PRO A 414 8.23 -15.49 37.35
CA PRO A 414 8.17 -15.90 38.75
C PRO A 414 9.09 -15.09 39.67
N GLY A 415 8.70 -14.94 40.92
CA GLY A 415 9.55 -14.28 41.94
C GLY A 415 9.61 -12.76 41.82
N ALA A 416 8.50 -12.09 41.40
CA ALA A 416 8.39 -10.66 41.17
C ALA A 416 9.28 -10.14 40.01
N ARG A 417 10.00 -11.01 39.32
CA ARG A 417 10.87 -10.62 38.20
C ARG A 417 10.08 -10.32 36.96
N VAL A 418 10.69 -9.56 36.06
CA VAL A 418 10.09 -9.18 34.80
C VAL A 418 11.09 -9.36 33.66
N ALA A 419 10.65 -9.97 32.57
CA ALA A 419 11.41 -9.99 31.35
C ALA A 419 10.95 -8.84 30.42
N LEU A 420 11.93 -8.21 29.81
CA LEU A 420 11.78 -7.19 28.78
C LEU A 420 12.42 -7.74 27.50
N VAL A 421 11.72 -7.66 26.40
CA VAL A 421 12.20 -8.17 25.13
C VAL A 421 11.89 -7.18 24.00
N VAL A 422 12.84 -7.02 23.10
CA VAL A 422 12.70 -6.33 21.83
C VAL A 422 13.43 -7.14 20.77
N GLY A 423 12.88 -7.24 19.59
CA GLY A 423 13.52 -7.93 18.49
C GLY A 423 13.01 -7.47 17.14
N ASP A 424 13.70 -7.89 16.09
CA ASP A 424 13.37 -7.63 14.71
C ASP A 424 13.68 -8.86 13.84
N VAL A 425 12.77 -9.19 12.92
CA VAL A 425 12.93 -10.26 11.92
C VAL A 425 13.40 -9.66 10.62
N VAL A 426 14.51 -10.13 10.09
CA VAL A 426 15.08 -9.66 8.82
C VAL A 426 14.05 -9.75 7.70
N GLY A 427 13.84 -8.63 7.00
CA GLY A 427 12.92 -8.52 5.88
C GLY A 427 11.59 -7.88 6.27
N HIS A 428 10.67 -7.81 5.32
CA HIS A 428 9.36 -7.18 5.51
C HIS A 428 8.23 -8.01 4.87
N GLY A 429 7.01 -7.70 5.26
CA GLY A 429 5.81 -8.32 4.71
C GLY A 429 5.26 -9.43 5.60
N LEU A 430 4.29 -10.15 5.07
CA LEU A 430 3.50 -11.13 5.80
C LEU A 430 4.35 -12.24 6.44
N TYR A 431 5.44 -12.61 5.79
CA TYR A 431 6.35 -13.65 6.27
C TYR A 431 7.13 -13.20 7.52
N ALA A 432 7.70 -11.99 7.49
CA ALA A 432 8.39 -11.42 8.65
C ALA A 432 7.44 -11.33 9.85
N ALA A 433 6.21 -10.84 9.64
CA ALA A 433 5.19 -10.77 10.68
C ALA A 433 4.80 -12.15 11.24
N ALA A 434 4.63 -13.16 10.37
CA ALA A 434 4.32 -14.52 10.81
C ALA A 434 5.46 -15.12 11.65
N THR A 435 6.72 -14.91 11.24
CA THR A 435 7.90 -15.35 11.99
C THR A 435 8.02 -14.61 13.32
N MET A 436 7.81 -13.29 13.32
CA MET A 436 7.74 -12.46 14.52
C MET A 436 6.71 -13.01 15.51
N GLY A 437 5.49 -13.32 15.06
CA GLY A 437 4.45 -13.91 15.90
C GLY A 437 4.84 -15.26 16.50
N ARG A 438 5.54 -16.12 15.75
CA ARG A 438 6.10 -17.39 16.24
C ARG A 438 7.16 -17.17 17.30
N LEU A 439 8.12 -16.25 17.06
CA LEU A 439 9.19 -15.92 17.99
C LEU A 439 8.63 -15.33 19.29
N ARG A 440 7.72 -14.36 19.20
CA ARG A 440 7.07 -13.78 20.37
C ARG A 440 6.33 -14.82 21.20
N THR A 441 5.58 -15.73 20.54
CA THR A 441 4.89 -16.83 21.22
C THR A 441 5.89 -17.78 21.91
N ALA A 442 7.01 -18.07 21.25
CA ALA A 442 8.06 -18.90 21.82
C ALA A 442 8.71 -18.23 23.03
N VAL A 443 9.03 -16.93 22.94
CA VAL A 443 9.55 -16.15 24.08
C VAL A 443 8.60 -16.24 25.28
N HIS A 444 7.30 -16.02 25.05
CA HIS A 444 6.31 -16.08 26.11
C HIS A 444 6.23 -17.47 26.76
N ASN A 445 6.27 -18.53 25.96
CA ASN A 445 6.23 -19.92 26.45
C ASN A 445 7.53 -20.30 27.20
N PHE A 446 8.68 -19.97 26.65
CA PHE A 446 9.97 -20.27 27.26
C PHE A 446 10.22 -19.43 28.51
N SER A 447 9.70 -18.21 28.60
CA SER A 447 9.74 -17.38 29.80
C SER A 447 9.08 -18.09 31.01
N GLY A 448 8.07 -18.92 30.74
CA GLY A 448 7.46 -19.79 31.78
C GLY A 448 8.37 -20.86 32.32
N LEU A 449 9.47 -21.20 31.61
CA LEU A 449 10.51 -22.14 32.10
C LEU A 449 11.53 -21.47 32.99
N ASP A 450 11.47 -20.15 33.12
CA ASP A 450 12.32 -19.34 34.00
C ASP A 450 13.83 -19.46 33.68
N LEU A 451 14.15 -19.51 32.37
CA LEU A 451 15.51 -19.66 31.86
C LEU A 451 16.33 -18.38 32.01
N PRO A 452 17.66 -18.47 32.17
CA PRO A 452 18.56 -17.32 32.02
C PRO A 452 18.48 -16.72 30.59
N PRO A 453 18.76 -15.41 30.41
CA PRO A 453 18.68 -14.74 29.15
C PRO A 453 19.49 -15.37 27.99
N ASP A 454 20.67 -15.86 28.27
CA ASP A 454 21.55 -16.56 27.34
C ASP A 454 20.96 -17.90 26.86
N GLU A 455 20.42 -18.72 27.78
CA GLU A 455 19.73 -19.96 27.44
C GLU A 455 18.42 -19.70 26.68
N MET A 456 17.67 -18.65 27.07
CA MET A 456 16.47 -18.22 26.36
C MET A 456 16.76 -17.92 24.91
N LEU A 457 17.77 -17.11 24.62
CA LEU A 457 18.16 -16.77 23.25
C LEU A 457 18.71 -17.98 22.50
N GLY A 458 19.40 -18.92 23.19
CA GLY A 458 19.82 -20.19 22.60
C GLY A 458 18.65 -21.03 22.10
N HIS A 459 17.57 -21.15 22.87
CA HIS A 459 16.35 -21.85 22.44
C HIS A 459 15.64 -21.13 21.27
N LEU A 460 15.69 -19.80 21.22
CA LEU A 460 15.18 -19.04 20.09
C LEU A 460 16.01 -19.23 18.82
N ASP A 461 17.34 -19.33 18.94
CA ASP A 461 18.26 -19.63 17.84
C ASP A 461 17.96 -21.00 17.21
N ASP A 462 17.76 -22.02 18.06
CA ASP A 462 17.34 -23.36 17.62
C ASP A 462 15.99 -23.33 16.88
N LEU A 463 15.04 -22.54 17.38
CA LEU A 463 13.73 -22.38 16.75
C LEU A 463 13.84 -21.71 15.37
N VAL A 464 14.57 -20.61 15.25
CA VAL A 464 14.80 -19.92 13.95
C VAL A 464 15.47 -20.86 12.97
N SER A 465 16.52 -21.57 13.41
CA SER A 465 17.20 -22.59 12.60
C SER A 465 16.27 -23.73 12.16
N SER A 466 15.26 -24.09 12.96
CA SER A 466 14.26 -25.10 12.57
C SER A 466 13.27 -24.55 11.52
N ILE A 467 12.86 -23.31 11.66
CA ILE A 467 11.98 -22.63 10.70
C ILE A 467 12.63 -22.57 9.31
N ASP A 468 13.91 -22.26 9.24
CA ASP A 468 14.66 -22.19 7.98
C ASP A 468 14.82 -23.56 7.34
N ARG A 469 15.06 -24.61 8.12
CA ARG A 469 15.16 -25.99 7.61
C ARG A 469 13.84 -26.48 7.02
N ASP A 470 12.72 -26.20 7.69
CA ASP A 470 11.38 -26.59 7.24
C ASP A 470 11.03 -25.86 5.92
N ARG A 471 11.41 -24.61 5.79
CA ARG A 471 11.22 -23.81 4.59
C ARG A 471 12.03 -24.36 3.41
N SER A 472 13.32 -24.58 3.62
CA SER A 472 14.21 -25.10 2.59
C SER A 472 13.80 -26.47 2.05
N ALA A 473 13.00 -27.23 2.82
CA ALA A 473 12.46 -28.53 2.43
C ALA A 473 11.18 -28.44 1.56
N HIS A 474 10.51 -27.29 1.50
CA HIS A 474 9.20 -27.14 0.85
C HIS A 474 9.18 -26.19 -0.34
N ASP A 475 10.19 -25.32 -0.51
CA ASP A 475 10.30 -24.35 -1.60
C ASP A 475 11.37 -24.77 -2.59
N ASP A 476 10.95 -25.12 -3.83
CA ASP A 476 11.84 -25.37 -4.99
C ASP A 476 12.34 -24.07 -5.65
N ASP A 477 12.05 -22.90 -5.10
CA ASP A 477 12.45 -21.59 -5.64
C ASP A 477 13.84 -21.19 -5.09
N PRO A 478 14.88 -21.08 -5.93
CA PRO A 478 16.21 -20.67 -5.48
C PRO A 478 16.28 -19.24 -4.91
N ASP A 479 15.32 -18.35 -5.25
CA ASP A 479 15.21 -17.02 -4.67
C ASP A 479 14.50 -17.02 -3.29
N ALA A 480 13.86 -18.13 -2.91
CA ALA A 480 13.26 -18.35 -1.60
C ALA A 480 14.29 -18.70 -0.51
N ALA A 481 15.55 -18.90 -0.86
CA ALA A 481 16.67 -19.22 0.06
C ALA A 481 17.18 -18.01 0.86
N GLN A 482 16.32 -17.03 1.19
CA GLN A 482 16.67 -16.01 2.19
C GLN A 482 16.67 -16.66 3.57
N ILE A 483 17.85 -16.62 4.22
CA ILE A 483 18.04 -17.07 5.61
C ILE A 483 17.11 -16.20 6.46
N THR A 484 16.24 -16.85 7.24
CA THR A 484 15.40 -16.15 8.23
C THR A 484 16.28 -15.79 9.41
N GLY A 485 16.89 -14.61 9.37
CA GLY A 485 17.60 -14.07 10.52
C GLY A 485 16.64 -13.26 11.40
N ALA A 486 16.90 -13.26 12.71
CA ALA A 486 16.22 -12.33 13.60
C ALA A 486 17.22 -11.74 14.58
N THR A 487 17.00 -10.50 14.97
CA THR A 487 17.75 -9.90 16.08
C THR A 487 16.85 -9.89 17.32
N CYS A 488 17.44 -10.11 18.48
CA CYS A 488 16.69 -10.12 19.75
C CYS A 488 17.55 -9.66 20.91
N LEU A 489 16.98 -8.82 21.75
CA LEU A 489 17.50 -8.45 23.06
C LEU A 489 16.50 -8.93 24.12
N TYR A 490 16.98 -9.69 25.07
CA TYR A 490 16.20 -10.23 26.20
C TYR A 490 16.86 -9.84 27.52
N ALA A 491 16.09 -9.22 28.42
CA ALA A 491 16.57 -8.77 29.71
C ALA A 491 15.63 -9.23 30.80
N VAL A 492 16.17 -9.70 31.92
CA VAL A 492 15.41 -10.09 33.11
C VAL A 492 15.80 -9.18 34.28
N TYR A 493 14.83 -8.41 34.77
CA TYR A 493 14.98 -7.54 35.92
C TYR A 493 14.45 -8.24 37.19
N ASP A 494 15.27 -8.27 38.23
CA ASP A 494 14.92 -8.73 39.59
C ASP A 494 14.78 -7.52 40.52
N PRO A 495 13.57 -7.17 40.93
CA PRO A 495 13.33 -5.99 41.77
C PRO A 495 13.79 -6.16 43.22
N VAL A 496 14.08 -7.39 43.67
CA VAL A 496 14.61 -7.64 45.03
C VAL A 496 16.10 -7.29 45.13
N SER A 497 16.85 -7.60 44.06
CA SER A 497 18.29 -7.32 44.02
C SER A 497 18.64 -6.04 43.27
N GLY A 498 17.67 -5.42 42.56
CA GLY A 498 17.91 -4.29 41.65
C GLY A 498 18.79 -4.67 40.45
N ARG A 499 18.90 -5.97 40.14
CA ARG A 499 19.77 -6.50 39.10
C ARG A 499 18.99 -6.74 37.84
N VAL A 500 19.59 -6.36 36.72
CA VAL A 500 19.13 -6.77 35.36
C VAL A 500 20.20 -7.66 34.73
N THR A 501 19.79 -8.81 34.22
CA THR A 501 20.62 -9.69 33.39
C THR A 501 20.19 -9.53 31.97
N ILE A 502 21.12 -9.22 31.04
CA ILE A 502 20.84 -8.88 29.66
C ILE A 502 21.66 -9.77 28.73
N ALA A 503 21.02 -10.35 27.71
CA ALA A 503 21.66 -11.00 26.56
C ALA A 503 21.11 -10.44 25.27
N ARG A 504 21.93 -10.43 24.21
CA ARG A 504 21.49 -10.00 22.88
C ARG A 504 22.08 -10.85 21.76
N ALA A 505 21.24 -11.11 20.74
CA ALA A 505 21.61 -11.81 19.53
C ALA A 505 21.43 -10.85 18.34
N GLY A 506 22.53 -10.27 17.84
CA GLY A 506 22.53 -9.33 16.71
C GLY A 506 21.83 -7.98 16.94
N HIS A 507 21.14 -7.80 18.07
CA HIS A 507 20.31 -6.63 18.34
C HIS A 507 21.13 -5.47 18.95
N LEU A 508 20.63 -4.24 18.81
CA LEU A 508 21.21 -3.06 19.43
C LEU A 508 21.18 -3.17 20.98
N GLY A 509 22.16 -2.61 21.65
CA GLY A 509 22.16 -2.54 23.11
C GLY A 509 21.15 -1.53 23.65
N PRO A 510 20.66 -1.70 24.88
CA PRO A 510 19.73 -0.76 25.47
C PRO A 510 20.39 0.56 25.84
N ALA A 511 19.62 1.65 25.88
CA ALA A 511 20.05 2.85 26.58
C ALA A 511 19.61 2.77 28.07
N LEU A 512 20.43 3.28 28.96
CA LEU A 512 20.19 3.38 30.36
C LEU A 512 20.21 4.85 30.79
N VAL A 513 19.13 5.27 31.45
CA VAL A 513 19.04 6.59 32.09
C VAL A 513 18.98 6.38 33.58
N THR A 514 19.99 6.85 34.30
CA THR A 514 20.06 6.76 35.76
C THR A 514 19.25 7.88 36.42
N PRO A 515 18.86 7.78 37.69
CA PRO A 515 18.05 8.77 38.39
C PRO A 515 18.67 10.17 38.47
N ASP A 516 20.00 10.27 38.34
CA ASP A 516 20.73 11.53 38.21
C ASP A 516 20.68 12.16 36.82
N GLY A 517 19.97 11.54 35.86
CA GLY A 517 19.77 12.01 34.50
C GLY A 517 20.92 11.64 33.56
N ASN A 518 21.90 10.85 33.98
CA ASN A 518 22.97 10.42 33.07
C ASN A 518 22.46 9.37 32.11
N VAL A 519 22.74 9.59 30.80
CA VAL A 519 22.37 8.66 29.71
C VAL A 519 23.63 7.90 29.29
N SER A 520 23.54 6.58 29.24
CA SER A 520 24.64 5.70 28.84
C SER A 520 24.12 4.52 28.01
N PHE A 521 25.01 3.89 27.26
CA PHE A 521 24.76 2.66 26.53
C PHE A 521 25.65 1.59 27.14
N PRO A 522 25.11 0.71 28.02
CA PRO A 522 25.89 -0.35 28.67
C PRO A 522 26.55 -1.27 27.61
N ASP A 523 27.77 -1.68 27.90
CA ASP A 523 28.48 -2.65 27.08
C ASP A 523 27.91 -4.06 27.35
N VAL A 524 26.96 -4.46 26.52
CA VAL A 524 26.37 -5.80 26.52
C VAL A 524 27.05 -6.62 25.44
N PRO A 525 27.60 -7.81 25.75
CA PRO A 525 28.18 -8.69 24.73
C PRO A 525 27.21 -8.92 23.55
N VAL A 526 27.71 -8.88 22.32
CA VAL A 526 26.90 -9.13 21.13
C VAL A 526 27.21 -10.50 20.57
N SER A 527 26.19 -11.35 20.46
CA SER A 527 26.24 -12.60 19.72
C SER A 527 25.70 -12.40 18.31
N LEU A 528 25.92 -13.36 17.43
CA LEU A 528 25.36 -13.32 16.08
C LEU A 528 23.83 -13.31 16.11
N PRO A 529 23.16 -12.78 15.08
CA PRO A 529 21.70 -12.86 14.97
C PRO A 529 21.19 -14.30 15.06
N LEU A 530 19.97 -14.47 15.56
CA LEU A 530 19.30 -15.77 15.65
C LEU A 530 19.17 -16.40 14.25
N GLY A 531 19.40 -17.70 14.19
CA GLY A 531 19.44 -18.46 12.93
C GLY A 531 20.81 -18.46 12.25
N LEU A 532 21.73 -17.57 12.67
CA LEU A 532 23.11 -17.49 12.15
C LEU A 532 24.17 -17.91 13.19
N ASN A 533 23.76 -18.14 14.43
CA ASN A 533 24.68 -18.33 15.54
C ASN A 533 25.41 -19.70 15.50
N GLY A 534 24.88 -20.69 14.80
CA GLY A 534 25.54 -21.99 14.58
C GLY A 534 25.87 -22.74 15.86
N SER A 535 25.06 -22.63 16.89
CA SER A 535 25.24 -23.23 18.23
C SER A 535 26.43 -22.65 19.02
N LEU A 536 26.87 -21.43 18.72
CA LEU A 536 27.82 -20.72 19.56
C LEU A 536 27.12 -20.28 20.86
N PRO A 537 27.81 -20.28 22.02
CA PRO A 537 27.22 -19.80 23.26
C PRO A 537 26.91 -18.31 23.18
N ILE A 538 25.74 -17.94 23.64
CA ILE A 538 25.33 -16.54 23.80
C ILE A 538 25.82 -16.09 25.19
N GLU A 539 26.34 -14.88 25.27
CA GLU A 539 26.85 -14.33 26.53
C GLU A 539 25.82 -13.34 27.10
N SER A 540 25.71 -13.36 28.43
CA SER A 540 24.89 -12.42 29.21
C SER A 540 25.73 -11.55 30.11
N VAL A 541 25.22 -10.39 30.50
CA VAL A 541 25.84 -9.47 31.45
C VAL A 541 24.85 -9.08 32.55
N ASP A 542 25.37 -8.97 33.75
CA ASP A 542 24.64 -8.50 34.94
C ASP A 542 24.95 -7.02 35.21
N LEU A 543 23.90 -6.21 35.33
CA LEU A 543 24.02 -4.82 35.77
C LEU A 543 23.19 -4.61 37.04
N VAL A 544 23.69 -3.83 37.98
CA VAL A 544 22.90 -3.41 39.17
C VAL A 544 22.41 -1.98 38.89
N LEU A 545 21.10 -1.81 38.92
CA LEU A 545 20.44 -0.56 38.62
C LEU A 545 19.98 0.14 39.91
N PRO A 546 20.27 1.43 40.08
CA PRO A 546 19.60 2.25 41.09
C PRO A 546 18.08 2.26 40.86
N GLU A 547 17.33 2.36 41.98
CA GLU A 547 15.87 2.55 41.85
C GLU A 547 15.51 3.77 41.01
N GLY A 548 14.47 3.65 40.16
CA GLY A 548 14.03 4.71 39.27
C GLY A 548 14.86 4.83 38.01
N SER A 549 15.83 3.94 37.78
CA SER A 549 16.53 3.87 36.49
C SER A 549 15.56 3.56 35.35
N ARG A 550 15.77 4.15 34.18
CA ARG A 550 15.00 3.84 32.95
C ARG A 550 15.85 3.03 32.00
N LEU A 551 15.35 1.85 31.64
CA LEU A 551 15.86 1.02 30.55
C LEU A 551 15.07 1.35 29.29
N VAL A 552 15.77 1.64 28.20
CA VAL A 552 15.18 1.99 26.92
C VAL A 552 15.64 0.99 25.86
N PHE A 553 14.69 0.22 25.36
CA PHE A 553 14.89 -0.79 24.31
C PHE A 553 14.28 -0.24 23.03
N TYR A 554 14.94 -0.46 21.91
CA TYR A 554 14.52 0.11 20.63
C TYR A 554 15.04 -0.73 19.47
N THR A 555 14.32 -0.73 18.35
CA THR A 555 14.78 -1.31 17.09
C THR A 555 15.57 -0.31 16.27
N ASP A 556 16.28 -0.78 15.27
CA ASP A 556 17.18 0.03 14.46
C ASP A 556 16.46 1.15 13.68
N GLY A 557 15.20 0.93 13.26
CA GLY A 557 14.38 1.95 12.60
C GLY A 557 14.19 3.24 13.40
N LEU A 558 14.40 3.22 14.75
CA LEU A 558 14.40 4.43 15.55
C LEU A 558 15.67 5.26 15.36
N VAL A 559 16.83 4.62 15.26
CA VAL A 559 18.15 5.27 15.28
C VAL A 559 18.81 5.32 13.91
N GLU A 560 18.41 4.50 12.96
CA GLU A 560 18.98 4.41 11.63
C GLU A 560 17.92 4.71 10.56
N ASP A 561 18.26 5.51 9.56
CA ASP A 561 17.46 5.75 8.38
C ASP A 561 18.36 6.06 7.17
N ARG A 562 17.77 6.25 5.98
CA ARG A 562 18.53 6.56 4.75
C ARG A 562 19.41 7.83 4.83
N SER A 563 19.13 8.72 5.76
CA SER A 563 19.80 10.00 5.95
C SER A 563 20.66 10.08 7.20
N ARG A 564 20.56 9.08 8.08
CA ARG A 564 21.13 9.09 9.43
C ARG A 564 21.79 7.74 9.74
N ASP A 565 23.08 7.75 9.99
CA ASP A 565 23.82 6.58 10.42
C ASP A 565 23.57 6.25 11.90
N LEU A 566 23.89 5.03 12.30
CA LEU A 566 23.68 4.50 13.65
C LEU A 566 24.31 5.41 14.73
N ASP A 567 25.54 5.86 14.53
CA ASP A 567 26.24 6.69 15.52
C ASP A 567 25.56 8.06 15.73
N ALA A 568 25.09 8.66 14.65
CA ALA A 568 24.32 9.90 14.73
C ALA A 568 22.98 9.68 15.41
N GLY A 569 22.29 8.57 15.08
CA GLY A 569 21.03 8.19 15.72
C GLY A 569 21.16 7.95 17.22
N LEU A 570 22.17 7.24 17.65
CA LEU A 570 22.43 7.00 19.08
C LEU A 570 22.73 8.29 19.84
N ARG A 571 23.47 9.23 19.23
CA ARG A 571 23.68 10.56 19.83
C ARG A 571 22.39 11.38 19.94
N MET A 572 21.53 11.32 18.93
CA MET A 572 20.22 11.98 18.97
C MET A 572 19.32 11.34 20.04
N LEU A 573 19.28 10.00 20.14
CA LEU A 573 18.55 9.29 21.17
C LEU A 573 19.03 9.68 22.55
N ALA A 574 20.36 9.72 22.80
CA ALA A 574 20.91 10.18 24.06
C ALA A 574 20.48 11.62 24.40
N SER A 575 20.46 12.50 23.40
CA SER A 575 20.01 13.88 23.58
C SER A 575 18.53 13.98 23.90
N ALA A 576 17.68 13.17 23.26
CA ALA A 576 16.23 13.12 23.50
C ALA A 576 15.93 12.56 24.90
N LEU A 577 16.61 11.49 25.32
CA LEU A 577 16.49 10.90 26.65
C LEU A 577 16.94 11.86 27.75
N PHE A 578 18.00 12.61 27.50
CA PHE A 578 18.45 13.66 28.42
C PHE A 578 17.43 14.82 28.49
N ALA A 579 16.85 15.22 27.39
CA ALA A 579 15.83 16.28 27.30
C ALA A 579 14.53 15.92 28.04
N ALA A 580 14.16 14.63 28.07
CA ALA A 580 13.00 14.14 28.83
C ALA A 580 13.14 14.43 30.34
N GLY A 581 14.38 14.52 30.84
CA GLY A 581 14.67 14.80 32.24
C GLY A 581 14.73 13.56 33.14
N PRO A 582 15.30 13.68 34.34
CA PRO A 582 15.52 12.55 35.25
C PRO A 582 14.21 11.96 35.80
N ASP A 583 13.24 12.79 36.12
CA ASP A 583 12.00 12.37 36.80
C ASP A 583 10.86 11.99 35.80
N ALA A 584 11.13 12.02 34.49
CA ALA A 584 10.13 11.69 33.50
C ALA A 584 9.60 10.26 33.67
N ASP A 585 8.29 10.10 33.56
CA ASP A 585 7.67 8.79 33.49
C ASP A 585 7.97 8.13 32.13
N PRO A 586 7.74 6.82 32.00
CA PRO A 586 7.98 6.12 30.74
C PRO A 586 7.18 6.66 29.57
N GLU A 587 5.94 7.11 29.79
CA GLU A 587 5.05 7.64 28.76
C GLU A 587 5.58 8.93 28.15
N HIS A 588 5.92 9.89 29.02
CA HIS A 588 6.53 11.16 28.60
C HIS A 588 7.91 10.96 27.94
N THR A 589 8.67 9.97 28.41
CA THR A 589 9.95 9.60 27.78
C THR A 589 9.73 9.08 26.35
N CYS A 590 8.73 8.21 26.13
CA CYS A 590 8.37 7.73 24.80
C CYS A 590 7.94 8.89 23.87
N GLU A 591 7.10 9.80 24.34
CA GLU A 591 6.65 10.97 23.57
C GLU A 591 7.83 11.83 23.13
N THR A 592 8.68 12.21 24.08
CA THR A 592 9.86 13.05 23.81
C THR A 592 10.82 12.41 22.80
N VAL A 593 11.05 11.09 22.93
CA VAL A 593 11.92 10.36 22.01
C VAL A 593 11.30 10.32 20.61
N ILE A 594 10.01 9.98 20.49
CA ILE A 594 9.33 9.89 19.19
C ILE A 594 9.29 11.26 18.49
N GLU A 595 8.97 12.33 19.21
CA GLU A 595 8.96 13.69 18.65
C GLU A 595 10.35 14.15 18.16
N ALA A 596 11.41 13.74 18.86
CA ALA A 596 12.77 14.11 18.49
C ALA A 596 13.37 13.28 17.34
N MET A 597 12.98 11.99 17.26
CA MET A 597 13.66 11.00 16.42
C MET A 597 12.91 10.70 15.12
N VAL A 598 11.57 10.78 15.12
CA VAL A 598 10.74 10.31 14.01
C VAL A 598 10.33 11.47 13.13
N GLY A 599 10.67 11.38 11.84
CA GLY A 599 10.24 12.31 10.81
C GLY A 599 8.81 12.02 10.32
N PRO A 600 8.29 12.82 9.38
CA PRO A 600 6.93 12.66 8.83
C PRO A 600 6.74 11.34 8.07
N THR A 601 7.81 10.68 7.67
CA THR A 601 7.79 9.39 6.96
C THR A 601 8.87 8.48 7.54
N SER A 602 8.46 7.36 8.16
CA SER A 602 9.40 6.33 8.58
C SER A 602 9.65 5.35 7.43
N SER A 603 10.93 5.00 7.19
CA SER A 603 11.32 4.01 6.18
C SER A 603 11.29 2.58 6.72
N ASP A 604 11.29 2.40 8.02
CA ASP A 604 11.27 1.12 8.70
C ASP A 604 10.31 1.13 9.88
N ASP A 605 9.98 -0.06 10.40
CA ASP A 605 9.22 -0.20 11.63
C ASP A 605 10.02 0.35 12.81
N ILE A 606 9.33 0.83 13.82
CA ILE A 606 9.93 1.32 15.04
C ILE A 606 9.23 0.70 16.24
N ALA A 607 9.94 -0.06 17.03
CA ALA A 607 9.53 -0.46 18.35
C ALA A 607 10.38 0.27 19.42
N LEU A 608 9.73 0.93 20.33
CA LEU A 608 10.34 1.62 21.47
C LEU A 608 9.65 1.13 22.75
N LEU A 609 10.42 0.59 23.70
CA LEU A 609 9.97 0.17 25.01
C LEU A 609 10.79 0.88 26.07
N VAL A 610 10.14 1.63 26.93
CA VAL A 610 10.77 2.33 28.07
C VAL A 610 10.25 1.71 29.36
N ALA A 611 11.14 1.29 30.21
CA ALA A 611 10.83 0.67 31.50
C ALA A 611 11.56 1.38 32.63
N ARG A 612 10.82 1.94 33.60
CA ARG A 612 11.35 2.54 34.83
C ARG A 612 11.35 1.49 35.93
N THR A 613 12.50 1.23 36.49
CA THR A 613 12.69 0.17 37.50
C THR A 613 12.22 0.60 38.90
N HIS A 614 11.60 -0.34 39.61
CA HIS A 614 11.26 -0.22 41.00
C HIS A 614 11.98 -1.32 41.77
N VAL A 615 12.52 -0.98 42.94
CA VAL A 615 13.11 -1.96 43.89
C VAL A 615 12.06 -2.26 44.93
N VAL A 616 11.90 -3.53 45.25
CA VAL A 616 11.01 -3.93 46.38
C VAL A 616 11.62 -3.48 47.70
N ASP A 617 10.84 -2.73 48.48
CA ASP A 617 11.28 -2.24 49.80
C ASP A 617 11.81 -3.38 50.68
N ALA A 618 12.91 -3.13 51.38
CA ALA A 618 13.56 -4.14 52.20
C ALA A 618 12.65 -4.69 53.32
N ASP A 619 11.67 -3.92 53.79
CA ASP A 619 10.67 -4.33 54.77
C ASP A 619 9.60 -5.28 54.19
N ARG A 620 9.51 -5.37 52.89
CA ARG A 620 8.64 -6.31 52.14
C ARG A 620 9.35 -7.60 51.72
N VAL A 621 10.62 -7.77 52.08
CA VAL A 621 11.42 -8.96 51.77
C VAL A 621 11.94 -9.56 53.06
N ALA A 622 11.64 -10.81 53.30
CA ALA A 622 12.19 -11.54 54.45
C ALA A 622 13.02 -12.73 53.95
N VAL A 623 14.26 -12.80 54.38
CA VAL A 623 15.21 -13.86 54.00
C VAL A 623 15.84 -14.48 55.22
N TRP A 624 15.94 -15.80 55.25
CA TRP A 624 16.66 -16.52 56.30
C TRP A 624 17.20 -17.86 55.83
N ASP A 625 18.35 -18.22 56.35
CA ASP A 625 18.98 -19.51 56.14
C ASP A 625 18.31 -20.59 56.98
N VAL A 626 18.22 -21.79 56.44
CA VAL A 626 17.59 -22.95 57.07
C VAL A 626 18.62 -24.05 57.17
N PRO A 627 18.92 -24.52 58.43
CA PRO A 627 19.80 -25.69 58.62
C PRO A 627 19.16 -26.94 58.01
N PRO A 628 19.96 -27.88 57.47
CA PRO A 628 19.46 -29.14 56.89
C PRO A 628 19.01 -30.13 57.94
N ASP A 629 18.11 -29.69 58.82
CA ASP A 629 17.56 -30.46 59.97
C ASP A 629 16.02 -30.42 59.90
N PRO A 630 15.32 -31.55 59.89
CA PRO A 630 13.85 -31.59 59.91
C PRO A 630 13.20 -30.73 60.99
N ALA A 631 13.88 -30.55 62.14
CA ALA A 631 13.40 -29.69 63.23
C ALA A 631 13.32 -28.20 62.84
N ALA A 632 14.07 -27.77 61.80
CA ALA A 632 14.03 -26.39 61.28
C ALA A 632 12.69 -26.01 60.65
N VAL A 633 11.92 -26.97 60.17
CA VAL A 633 10.60 -26.72 59.55
C VAL A 633 9.66 -26.00 60.54
N ALA A 634 9.65 -26.38 61.78
CA ALA A 634 8.84 -25.74 62.84
C ALA A 634 9.29 -24.29 63.09
N ALA A 635 10.60 -24.03 63.06
CA ALA A 635 11.13 -22.68 63.19
C ALA A 635 10.81 -21.79 61.99
N VAL A 636 10.83 -22.36 60.78
CA VAL A 636 10.43 -21.64 59.56
C VAL A 636 8.96 -21.24 59.65
N ARG A 637 8.04 -22.14 59.99
CA ARG A 637 6.62 -21.81 60.17
C ARG A 637 6.44 -20.67 61.20
N ALA A 638 7.05 -20.75 62.36
CA ALA A 638 6.93 -19.73 63.39
C ALA A 638 7.48 -18.35 62.92
N ARG A 639 8.54 -18.35 62.12
CA ARG A 639 9.08 -17.10 61.53
C ARG A 639 8.17 -16.54 60.44
N SER A 640 7.70 -17.38 59.54
CA SER A 640 6.80 -16.95 58.48
C SER A 640 5.47 -16.44 59.04
N ALA A 641 4.87 -17.12 60.03
CA ALA A 641 3.65 -16.63 60.68
C ALA A 641 3.81 -15.22 61.28
N ARG A 642 4.93 -14.96 61.94
CA ARG A 642 5.23 -13.64 62.51
C ARG A 642 5.41 -12.60 61.42
N GLN A 643 6.17 -12.93 60.41
CA GLN A 643 6.42 -12.01 59.30
C GLN A 643 5.13 -11.65 58.53
N LEU A 644 4.28 -12.65 58.30
CA LEU A 644 2.97 -12.42 57.64
C LEU A 644 2.03 -11.59 58.53
N ALA A 645 2.07 -11.80 59.85
CA ALA A 645 1.32 -10.95 60.77
C ALA A 645 1.82 -9.50 60.77
N GLU A 646 3.16 -9.29 60.74
CA GLU A 646 3.75 -7.95 60.58
C GLU A 646 3.35 -7.26 59.29
N TRP A 647 3.19 -8.01 58.21
CA TRP A 647 2.72 -7.50 56.91
C TRP A 647 1.21 -7.39 56.82
N GLY A 648 0.44 -7.79 57.85
CA GLY A 648 -1.03 -7.75 57.81
C GLY A 648 -1.67 -8.83 56.96
N LEU A 649 -0.94 -9.90 56.64
CA LEU A 649 -1.33 -10.99 55.77
C LEU A 649 -1.82 -12.23 56.55
N GLY A 650 -2.54 -12.04 57.64
CA GLY A 650 -3.06 -13.11 58.49
C GLY A 650 -3.98 -14.09 57.76
N ASP A 651 -4.77 -13.63 56.82
CA ASP A 651 -5.76 -14.43 56.12
C ASP A 651 -5.15 -15.53 55.24
N ILE A 652 -3.96 -15.29 54.69
CA ILE A 652 -3.24 -16.26 53.83
C ILE A 652 -2.13 -17.02 54.59
N ALA A 653 -1.93 -16.72 55.89
CA ALA A 653 -0.83 -17.26 56.68
C ALA A 653 -0.86 -18.80 56.71
N PHE A 654 -2.03 -19.41 56.91
CA PHE A 654 -2.17 -20.87 56.94
C PHE A 654 -1.68 -21.52 55.63
N ASN A 655 -2.11 -21.00 54.46
CA ASN A 655 -1.71 -21.53 53.18
C ASN A 655 -0.20 -21.34 52.93
N ALA A 656 0.33 -20.18 53.26
CA ALA A 656 1.77 -19.88 53.14
C ALA A 656 2.63 -20.77 54.03
N GLU A 657 2.22 -20.97 55.28
CA GLU A 657 2.94 -21.85 56.22
C GLU A 657 2.94 -23.32 55.76
N LEU A 658 1.81 -23.77 55.20
CA LEU A 658 1.70 -25.12 54.65
C LEU A 658 2.65 -25.30 53.46
N ILE A 659 2.60 -24.37 52.50
CA ILE A 659 3.48 -24.37 51.32
C ILE A 659 4.94 -24.35 51.74
N LEU A 660 5.34 -23.43 52.62
CA LEU A 660 6.72 -23.35 53.08
C LEU A 660 7.17 -24.62 53.81
N SER A 661 6.28 -25.24 54.60
CA SER A 661 6.57 -26.50 55.28
C SER A 661 6.92 -27.61 54.31
N GLU A 662 6.14 -27.71 53.22
CA GLU A 662 6.35 -28.73 52.19
C GLU A 662 7.61 -28.43 51.36
N LEU A 663 7.82 -27.15 50.95
CA LEU A 663 8.99 -26.77 50.17
C LEU A 663 10.30 -26.94 50.96
N VAL A 664 10.33 -26.52 52.24
CA VAL A 664 11.49 -26.66 53.11
C VAL A 664 11.76 -28.14 53.42
N THR A 665 10.71 -28.93 53.68
CA THR A 665 10.86 -30.38 53.90
C THR A 665 11.48 -31.06 52.68
N ASN A 666 11.04 -30.66 51.48
CA ASN A 666 11.59 -31.16 50.23
C ASN A 666 13.06 -30.74 50.03
N ALA A 667 13.41 -29.48 50.32
CA ALA A 667 14.79 -29.01 50.25
C ALA A 667 15.71 -29.76 51.24
N ILE A 668 15.25 -30.02 52.49
CA ILE A 668 16.01 -30.80 53.48
C ILE A 668 16.16 -32.26 53.05
N ARG A 669 15.12 -32.87 52.48
CA ARG A 669 15.15 -34.31 52.13
C ARG A 669 15.86 -34.60 50.80
N TYR A 670 15.72 -33.73 49.82
CA TYR A 670 16.10 -33.99 48.44
C TYR A 670 17.06 -32.95 47.87
N GLY A 671 17.27 -31.84 48.56
CA GLY A 671 18.17 -30.77 48.18
C GLY A 671 19.54 -30.90 48.82
N SER A 672 20.32 -29.84 48.75
CA SER A 672 21.65 -29.72 49.33
C SER A 672 21.82 -28.34 49.99
N ALA A 673 22.61 -28.27 51.07
CA ALA A 673 22.91 -26.98 51.69
C ALA A 673 23.84 -26.13 50.80
N PRO A 674 23.72 -24.80 50.88
CA PRO A 674 22.85 -24.02 51.76
C PRO A 674 21.39 -24.04 51.34
N ILE A 675 20.47 -24.05 52.33
CA ILE A 675 19.03 -23.91 52.12
C ILE A 675 18.63 -22.53 52.61
N GLN A 676 17.87 -21.79 51.80
CA GLN A 676 17.40 -20.45 52.16
C GLN A 676 15.92 -20.31 51.83
N VAL A 677 15.18 -19.66 52.70
CA VAL A 677 13.79 -19.25 52.49
C VAL A 677 13.75 -17.76 52.22
N ARG A 678 12.98 -17.37 51.22
CA ARG A 678 12.70 -15.98 50.91
C ARG A 678 11.19 -15.78 50.79
N LEU A 679 10.66 -14.77 51.47
CA LEU A 679 9.30 -14.28 51.31
C LEU A 679 9.35 -12.88 50.68
N ILE A 680 8.51 -12.64 49.72
CA ILE A 680 8.40 -11.34 49.07
C ILE A 680 6.93 -10.93 49.09
N HIS A 681 6.66 -9.77 49.67
CA HIS A 681 5.35 -9.14 49.71
C HIS A 681 5.26 -8.08 48.61
N ASP A 682 4.79 -8.50 47.46
CA ASP A 682 4.48 -7.62 46.33
C ASP A 682 2.94 -7.63 46.07
N ARG A 683 2.46 -7.60 44.86
CA ARG A 683 1.05 -7.80 44.51
C ARG A 683 0.51 -9.19 44.88
N ARG A 684 1.40 -10.12 45.10
CA ARG A 684 1.18 -11.48 45.63
C ARG A 684 2.18 -11.76 46.71
N LEU A 685 1.87 -12.70 47.55
CA LEU A 685 2.89 -13.26 48.45
C LEU A 685 3.67 -14.32 47.67
N ILE A 686 4.98 -14.14 47.54
CA ILE A 686 5.87 -15.09 46.87
C ILE A 686 6.69 -15.82 47.97
N CYS A 687 6.59 -17.13 47.96
CA CYS A 687 7.34 -18.02 48.82
C CYS A 687 8.41 -18.74 48.00
N GLU A 688 9.66 -18.54 48.29
CA GLU A 688 10.78 -19.18 47.59
C GLU A 688 11.64 -19.98 48.58
N VAL A 689 12.04 -21.18 48.16
CA VAL A 689 13.00 -22.01 48.87
C VAL A 689 14.12 -22.39 47.90
N SER A 690 15.32 -21.93 48.19
CA SER A 690 16.51 -22.27 47.39
C SER A 690 17.34 -23.35 48.07
N ASP A 691 17.92 -24.23 47.30
CA ASP A 691 18.89 -25.24 47.72
C ASP A 691 19.97 -25.47 46.65
N ALA A 692 21.14 -25.95 47.03
CA ALA A 692 22.27 -26.21 46.13
C ALA A 692 22.15 -27.51 45.32
N GLY A 693 21.02 -28.22 45.36
CA GLY A 693 20.81 -29.46 44.63
C GLY A 693 20.33 -29.20 43.19
N SER A 694 20.73 -30.04 42.26
CA SER A 694 20.32 -29.96 40.84
C SER A 694 19.19 -30.91 40.46
N THR A 695 18.62 -31.67 41.42
CA THR A 695 17.59 -32.67 41.15
C THR A 695 16.24 -32.01 40.94
N ALA A 696 15.62 -32.26 39.79
CA ALA A 696 14.29 -31.76 39.49
C ALA A 696 13.22 -32.32 40.41
N PRO A 697 12.34 -31.50 40.98
CA PRO A 697 11.18 -32.01 41.71
C PRO A 697 10.20 -32.65 40.75
N HIS A 698 9.79 -33.89 41.03
CA HIS A 698 8.77 -34.59 40.22
C HIS A 698 7.47 -34.69 40.99
N LEU A 699 6.38 -34.21 40.38
CA LEU A 699 5.01 -34.53 40.82
C LEU A 699 4.80 -36.04 40.72
N ARG A 700 4.79 -36.75 41.85
CA ARG A 700 4.34 -38.15 41.90
C ARG A 700 2.88 -38.17 42.36
N ARG A 701 2.00 -38.84 41.63
CA ARG A 701 0.69 -39.26 42.16
C ARG A 701 0.97 -40.27 43.27
N ALA A 702 0.90 -39.83 44.52
CA ALA A 702 0.99 -40.71 45.67
C ALA A 702 -0.32 -41.54 45.74
N ALA A 703 -0.21 -42.85 45.91
CA ALA A 703 -1.37 -43.67 46.27
C ALA A 703 -1.92 -43.21 47.64
N THR A 704 -3.21 -43.42 47.89
CA THR A 704 -3.91 -43.02 49.11
C THR A 704 -3.28 -43.55 50.39
N THR A 705 -2.36 -44.51 50.28
CA THR A 705 -1.64 -45.19 51.39
C THR A 705 -0.19 -44.68 51.59
N ASP A 706 0.35 -43.82 50.71
CA ASP A 706 1.73 -43.35 50.82
C ASP A 706 1.82 -42.14 51.76
N GLU A 707 2.59 -42.21 52.79
CA GLU A 707 2.91 -41.09 53.70
C GLU A 707 3.86 -40.05 53.08
N GLY A 708 4.44 -40.32 51.88
CA GLY A 708 5.36 -39.44 51.16
C GLY A 708 4.91 -39.17 49.75
N GLY A 709 5.03 -37.93 49.25
CA GLY A 709 4.77 -37.54 47.89
C GLY A 709 3.55 -36.62 47.65
N ARG A 710 2.85 -36.22 48.74
CA ARG A 710 1.70 -35.28 48.66
C ARG A 710 2.10 -33.81 48.73
N GLY A 711 3.37 -33.50 49.10
CA GLY A 711 3.81 -32.14 49.39
C GLY A 711 3.64 -31.19 48.17
N LEU A 712 4.15 -31.55 47.03
CA LEU A 712 4.01 -30.71 45.83
C LEU A 712 2.56 -30.64 45.30
N PHE A 713 1.74 -31.65 45.57
CA PHE A 713 0.31 -31.62 45.29
C PHE A 713 -0.41 -30.56 46.14
N LEU A 714 -0.05 -30.47 47.42
CA LEU A 714 -0.57 -29.43 48.32
C LEU A 714 -0.11 -28.04 47.87
N VAL A 715 1.17 -27.90 47.46
CA VAL A 715 1.66 -26.64 46.89
C VAL A 715 0.84 -26.25 45.63
N ALA A 716 0.63 -27.19 44.71
CA ALA A 716 -0.16 -26.96 43.52
C ALA A 716 -1.64 -26.61 43.80
N LYS A 717 -2.20 -27.11 44.90
CA LYS A 717 -3.59 -26.83 45.30
C LYS A 717 -3.77 -25.43 45.90
N PHE A 718 -2.81 -24.96 46.71
CA PHE A 718 -2.94 -23.70 47.46
C PHE A 718 -2.23 -22.50 46.79
N ALA A 719 -1.29 -22.75 45.89
CA ALA A 719 -0.63 -21.68 45.12
C ALA A 719 -1.41 -21.35 43.85
N ALA A 720 -1.54 -20.09 43.53
CA ALA A 720 -2.03 -19.64 42.23
C ALA A 720 -1.07 -20.06 41.09
N ARG A 721 0.22 -19.99 41.33
CA ARG A 721 1.30 -20.45 40.46
C ARG A 721 2.41 -21.04 41.31
N TRP A 722 3.13 -22.02 40.79
CA TRP A 722 4.33 -22.55 41.41
C TRP A 722 5.26 -23.12 40.32
N GLY A 723 6.54 -23.26 40.63
CA GLY A 723 7.50 -23.83 39.69
C GLY A 723 8.89 -23.99 40.32
N THR A 724 9.84 -24.32 39.45
CA THR A 724 11.25 -24.49 39.82
C THR A 724 12.11 -23.70 38.85
N ARG A 725 13.04 -22.92 39.41
CA ARG A 725 14.08 -22.21 38.67
C ARG A 725 15.43 -22.82 39.00
N TYR A 726 16.22 -23.05 37.94
CA TYR A 726 17.61 -23.47 38.11
C TYR A 726 18.54 -22.26 38.04
N THR A 727 19.53 -22.23 38.90
CA THR A 727 20.56 -21.20 38.98
C THR A 727 21.94 -21.84 38.96
N ALA A 728 23.00 -21.07 38.71
CA ALA A 728 24.37 -21.57 38.79
C ALA A 728 24.73 -22.16 40.16
N GLN A 729 23.98 -21.84 41.24
CA GLN A 729 24.22 -22.23 42.61
C GLN A 729 23.31 -23.36 43.11
N GLY A 730 22.34 -23.80 42.27
CA GLY A 730 21.37 -24.82 42.65
C GLY A 730 20.01 -24.58 42.04
N LYS A 731 18.94 -24.78 42.82
CA LYS A 731 17.57 -24.52 42.35
C LYS A 731 16.78 -23.70 43.35
N VAL A 732 15.77 -23.01 42.88
CA VAL A 732 14.76 -22.30 43.69
C VAL A 732 13.40 -22.88 43.33
N ILE A 733 12.69 -23.38 44.34
CA ILE A 733 11.28 -23.76 44.20
C ILE A 733 10.46 -22.61 44.77
N TRP A 734 9.53 -22.10 43.94
CA TRP A 734 8.74 -20.94 44.29
C TRP A 734 7.24 -21.24 44.19
N ALA A 735 6.45 -20.49 44.97
CA ALA A 735 4.99 -20.51 44.95
C ALA A 735 4.45 -19.09 45.16
N GLU A 736 3.42 -18.72 44.43
CA GLU A 736 2.74 -17.43 44.52
C GLU A 736 1.33 -17.59 45.06
N LEU A 737 0.99 -16.81 46.09
CA LEU A 737 -0.35 -16.77 46.68
C LEU A 737 -1.01 -15.41 46.44
N PRO A 738 -2.30 -15.35 46.08
CA PRO A 738 -3.05 -14.10 45.97
C PRO A 738 -3.23 -13.48 47.38
N LEU A 739 -3.18 -12.14 47.48
CA LEU A 739 -3.33 -11.41 48.74
C LEU A 739 -4.80 -11.27 49.19
N GLN A 740 -5.76 -11.53 48.35
CA GLN A 740 -7.20 -11.48 48.65
C GLN A 740 -7.82 -12.86 48.43
N GLU A 741 -8.54 -13.37 49.42
CA GLU A 741 -9.48 -14.48 49.21
C GLU A 741 -10.61 -14.02 48.33
N GLY A 742 -10.63 -14.41 47.05
CA GLY A 742 -11.71 -14.07 46.16
C GLY A 742 -11.41 -14.21 44.66
N SER A 743 -10.16 -14.44 44.28
CA SER A 743 -9.75 -14.63 42.87
C SER A 743 -9.20 -16.02 42.55
N GLY A 744 -9.32 -16.98 43.47
CA GLY A 744 -9.08 -18.40 43.22
C GLY A 744 -10.42 -19.13 42.96
N PRO A 745 -10.41 -20.25 42.22
CA PRO A 745 -11.58 -21.08 42.07
C PRO A 745 -12.08 -21.49 43.49
N SER A 746 -13.38 -21.44 43.73
CA SER A 746 -13.98 -21.86 45.00
C SER A 746 -13.63 -23.32 45.29
N ASP A 747 -13.64 -23.71 46.56
CA ASP A 747 -13.44 -25.14 46.95
C ASP A 747 -14.43 -26.07 46.23
N GLU A 748 -15.62 -25.59 45.86
CA GLU A 748 -16.59 -26.29 45.00
C GLU A 748 -16.14 -26.39 43.55
N ASP A 749 -15.60 -25.31 42.94
CA ASP A 749 -15.09 -25.35 41.54
C ASP A 749 -13.85 -26.25 41.40
N ILE A 750 -13.02 -26.34 42.49
CA ILE A 750 -11.86 -27.24 42.51
C ILE A 750 -12.34 -28.69 42.67
N ALA A 751 -13.34 -28.94 43.54
CA ALA A 751 -13.92 -30.26 43.71
C ALA A 751 -14.62 -30.74 42.44
N ASP A 752 -15.38 -29.88 41.78
CA ASP A 752 -16.07 -30.21 40.52
C ASP A 752 -15.06 -30.44 39.36
N THR A 753 -14.01 -29.62 39.24
CA THR A 753 -12.96 -29.83 38.21
C THR A 753 -12.18 -31.12 38.46
N LEU A 754 -11.97 -31.49 39.70
CA LEU A 754 -11.32 -32.78 40.07
C LEU A 754 -12.26 -33.98 39.86
N LEU A 755 -13.57 -33.82 40.09
CA LEU A 755 -14.56 -34.85 39.87
C LEU A 755 -14.78 -35.07 38.36
N ASP A 756 -14.85 -34.02 37.56
CA ASP A 756 -14.93 -34.11 36.10
C ASP A 756 -13.70 -34.77 35.44
N GLN A 757 -12.49 -34.49 35.95
CA GLN A 757 -11.29 -35.21 35.54
C GLN A 757 -11.26 -36.68 35.96
N TRP A 758 -12.01 -37.03 36.99
CA TRP A 758 -12.13 -38.46 37.43
C TRP A 758 -13.18 -39.21 36.62
N ASP A 759 -14.27 -38.57 36.23
CA ASP A 759 -15.28 -39.16 35.36
C ASP A 759 -14.74 -39.39 33.93
N ASP A 760 -13.93 -38.47 33.40
CA ASP A 760 -13.26 -38.67 32.11
C ASP A 760 -12.19 -39.78 32.13
N ALA A 761 -11.59 -40.09 33.32
CA ALA A 761 -10.61 -41.17 33.44
C ALA A 761 -11.24 -42.56 33.46
N GLU A 762 -12.53 -42.70 33.80
CA GLU A 762 -13.25 -44.00 33.71
C GLU A 762 -13.72 -44.33 32.29
N THR A 763 -13.83 -43.32 31.40
CA THR A 763 -14.22 -43.52 29.99
C THR A 763 -13.08 -43.99 29.09
N TRP A 764 -11.82 -43.96 29.54
CA TRP A 764 -10.67 -44.55 28.85
C TRP A 764 -10.55 -46.06 29.09
N LYS A 765 -11.60 -46.82 28.69
CA LYS A 765 -11.48 -48.27 28.50
C LYS A 765 -10.50 -48.50 27.35
N ARG A 766 -9.48 -49.33 27.64
CA ARG A 766 -8.53 -49.89 26.66
C ARG A 766 -9.25 -50.24 25.34
N PRO A 767 -8.70 -49.87 24.17
CA PRO A 767 -9.22 -50.38 22.90
C PRO A 767 -9.08 -51.88 22.93
N GLY A 768 -10.23 -52.57 22.96
CA GLY A 768 -10.33 -54.04 22.90
C GLY A 768 -9.64 -54.53 21.66
N SER A 769 -8.89 -55.61 21.84
CA SER A 769 -8.33 -56.44 20.77
C SER A 769 -9.45 -56.89 19.80
N ALA A 770 -9.67 -56.12 18.77
CA ALA A 770 -10.43 -56.58 17.61
C ALA A 770 -9.45 -57.42 16.78
N ALA A 771 -9.68 -58.74 16.82
CA ALA A 771 -9.02 -59.71 15.94
C ALA A 771 -9.18 -59.27 14.48
N ALA A 772 -8.08 -59.02 13.81
CA ALA A 772 -8.02 -58.81 12.38
C ALA A 772 -8.44 -60.12 11.66
N SER A 773 -9.62 -60.17 11.13
CA SER A 773 -10.00 -61.09 10.07
C SER A 773 -9.57 -60.50 8.72
N LEU A 774 -8.51 -61.04 8.16
CA LEU A 774 -8.09 -60.85 6.77
C LEU A 774 -9.18 -61.32 5.82
N PRO A 775 -9.59 -60.58 4.81
CA PRO A 775 -10.35 -61.12 3.70
C PRO A 775 -9.41 -61.89 2.77
N THR A 776 -9.76 -63.15 2.55
CA THR A 776 -9.19 -64.06 1.57
C THR A 776 -9.30 -63.47 0.15
N ALA A 777 -8.18 -63.43 -0.55
CA ALA A 777 -8.12 -63.12 -1.96
C ALA A 777 -8.83 -64.22 -2.79
N ASP A 778 -9.87 -63.85 -3.51
CA ASP A 778 -10.40 -64.62 -4.62
C ASP A 778 -9.70 -64.23 -5.92
N ARG A 779 -8.97 -65.19 -6.47
CA ARG A 779 -8.51 -65.18 -7.86
C ARG A 779 -9.69 -65.62 -8.75
N HIS A 780 -10.07 -64.80 -9.71
CA HIS A 780 -10.53 -65.26 -11.02
C HIS A 780 -10.37 -64.16 -12.07
N THR A 781 -9.46 -64.42 -12.94
CA THR A 781 -9.43 -64.40 -14.42
C THR A 781 -10.58 -63.67 -15.16
N ALA A 782 -10.24 -62.60 -15.87
CA ALA A 782 -10.26 -62.53 -17.34
C ALA A 782 -9.70 -61.14 -17.75
#